data_a017496b351e1399e9ea697449986325
#
_entry.id   a017496b351e1399e9ea697449986325
#
_cell.length_a   1.000
_cell.length_b   1.000
_cell.length_c   1.000
_cell.angle_alpha   90.00
_cell.angle_beta   90.00
_cell.angle_gamma   90.00
#
_symmetry.space_group_name_H-M   'P 1'
#
loop_
_entity.id
_entity.type
_entity.pdbx_description
1 polymer ?
#
loop_
_entity_poly.entity_id
_entity_poly.type
_entity_poly.pdbx_seq_one_letter_code
_entity_poly.pdbx_strand_id
1 'polypeptide(L)'
;MNMDFNYNTEATFSYDAKKINLKYDGKEDEIIKLVEAGNVSFPTNSSLIKGATSLFGIRTDLQFGKLSLQTVISQKTSNSTVVNSKGGTQLTTFEIEITNYDENKHFFLAHYFRDNYDRSMSQLPTVLSGIDISRIEVWVTNKTSDYNNPRNIIAFTDIAENRHISNPAWSATGNNAIPHNNANNLYSQMNTTYSGIRDIDQANNILGGIDGINGGADYEKLSNARLLSTSEYTLNRELGYISLKTPLRADEVLAVAYEYTYGGQTYQVGEFSNDVKESKTTLYLKLIKPNACSPKNGCWDLMMKNVYSLGTRNLQNTDFKLDVYYASDSLGTNITYLPETELKGKTLLQMLGLDRLDSNNSKENPNGIFDYIQGYTVDASSGRIFFPSVEPFGSYLEKKIGDNAIAGKYVFPELYDSTKTVAKQIAEKDKFYLIGEYTGSAANVIQTGSTNIPRGSVVVTAGGVTLVENSDYQVDYSSGTVTILNQNIIDAGTNVQVSLESNTMFNMQRKTVLGLNWKYDFSDDFKFGGTLMSLSEKPLTTKVDMGSEPLNNFLWGFNMSWKKQSQWLTNIIDLLPLISCTEPSSISFSAEFARLEAGTSKEVQSEASYIDDFENTENGIDISSPSQWMLASLPHGMQYSNLSNDIRTGYNRARISWYVIDPLFTRRSSSLTPAHIKSDMEQLSNHYVREVYERELYPNKESTYGESSTLSLLNITYYPDERGPYNLDTDVDYEGKLND
;
A
#
# COMPACT_ATOMS: atom_id res chain seq x y z
N MET A 1 -18.12 -18.88 15.46
CA MET A 1 -17.11 -17.94 15.97
C MET A 1 -15.91 -18.06 15.05
N ASN A 2 -15.62 -17.04 14.26
CA ASN A 2 -14.50 -17.06 13.31
C ASN A 2 -13.35 -16.29 13.95
N MET A 3 -12.15 -16.85 13.88
CA MET A 3 -10.93 -16.20 14.33
C MET A 3 -10.03 -16.00 13.12
N ASP A 4 -9.85 -14.76 12.70
CA ASP A 4 -8.95 -14.40 11.62
C ASP A 4 -7.66 -13.86 12.23
N PHE A 5 -6.59 -14.61 12.04
CA PHE A 5 -5.24 -14.19 12.41
C PHE A 5 -4.44 -13.97 11.14
N ASN A 6 -4.15 -12.74 10.82
CA ASN A 6 -3.31 -12.38 9.68
C ASN A 6 -1.93 -11.93 10.15
N TYR A 7 -0.92 -12.73 9.83
CA TYR A 7 0.47 -12.41 10.08
C TYR A 7 1.28 -12.64 8.81
N ASN A 8 1.60 -11.58 8.09
CA ASN A 8 2.40 -11.63 6.89
C ASN A 8 3.79 -11.02 7.15
N THR A 9 4.84 -11.84 7.08
CA THR A 9 6.24 -11.41 7.24
C THR A 9 6.87 -10.90 5.96
N GLU A 10 6.25 -11.19 4.81
CA GLU A 10 6.74 -10.81 3.48
C GLU A 10 6.13 -9.49 2.97
N ALA A 11 5.05 -9.02 3.57
CA ALA A 11 4.51 -7.71 3.26
C ALA A 11 5.45 -6.60 3.76
N THR A 12 5.65 -5.58 2.94
CA THR A 12 6.20 -4.29 3.37
C THR A 12 5.55 -3.92 4.69
N PHE A 13 6.33 -3.34 5.60
CA PHE A 13 5.94 -3.06 6.99
C PHE A 13 4.61 -2.26 7.05
N SER A 14 3.50 -2.96 6.91
CA SER A 14 2.15 -2.43 6.95
C SER A 14 1.52 -2.86 8.28
N TYR A 15 1.05 -1.90 9.06
CA TYR A 15 0.30 -2.17 10.30
C TYR A 15 -0.92 -3.06 10.05
N ASP A 16 -1.53 -2.94 8.86
CA ASP A 16 -2.68 -3.73 8.45
C ASP A 16 -2.36 -5.22 8.17
N ALA A 17 -1.09 -5.56 7.96
CA ALA A 17 -0.65 -6.95 7.76
C ALA A 17 -0.60 -7.77 9.07
N LYS A 18 -0.78 -7.14 10.24
CA LYS A 18 -0.74 -7.77 11.56
C LYS A 18 -2.03 -7.50 12.32
N LYS A 19 -3.16 -8.02 11.82
CA LYS A 19 -4.47 -7.86 12.47
C LYS A 19 -4.87 -9.12 13.21
N ILE A 20 -5.32 -8.91 14.44
CA ILE A 20 -6.03 -9.93 15.21
C ILE A 20 -7.50 -9.49 15.22
N ASN A 21 -8.36 -10.28 14.63
CA ASN A 21 -9.78 -10.04 14.65
C ASN A 21 -10.50 -11.30 15.08
N LEU A 22 -11.25 -11.20 16.17
CA LEU A 22 -12.15 -12.23 16.65
C LEU A 22 -13.57 -11.78 16.34
N LYS A 23 -14.27 -12.50 15.47
CA LYS A 23 -15.59 -12.12 14.99
C LYS A 23 -16.62 -13.21 15.28
N TYR A 24 -17.76 -12.80 15.82
CA TYR A 24 -18.97 -13.59 15.92
C TYR A 24 -20.07 -12.90 15.13
N ASP A 25 -20.57 -13.54 14.08
CA ASP A 25 -21.74 -13.12 13.33
C ASP A 25 -22.96 -13.91 13.85
N GLY A 26 -23.95 -13.20 14.40
CA GLY A 26 -25.19 -13.78 14.89
C GLY A 26 -26.17 -14.10 13.78
N LYS A 27 -27.10 -15.02 14.03
CA LYS A 27 -28.17 -15.37 13.09
C LYS A 27 -29.29 -14.33 13.09
N GLU A 28 -30.18 -14.43 12.08
CA GLU A 28 -31.30 -13.48 11.92
C GLU A 28 -32.23 -13.37 13.12
N ASP A 29 -32.44 -14.45 13.85
CA ASP A 29 -33.31 -14.56 15.03
C ASP A 29 -32.60 -14.26 16.36
N GLU A 30 -31.27 -14.10 16.33
CA GLU A 30 -30.50 -13.79 17.54
C GLU A 30 -30.49 -12.29 17.84
N ILE A 31 -30.45 -11.94 19.12
CA ILE A 31 -30.34 -10.57 19.61
C ILE A 31 -28.94 -10.00 19.27
N ILE A 32 -27.93 -10.85 19.46
CA ILE A 32 -26.53 -10.48 19.14
C ILE A 32 -26.32 -10.66 17.65
N LYS A 33 -26.14 -9.55 16.93
CA LYS A 33 -25.89 -9.57 15.48
C LYS A 33 -24.42 -9.67 15.17
N LEU A 34 -23.58 -8.97 15.96
CA LEU A 34 -22.14 -8.93 15.76
C LEU A 34 -21.45 -8.76 17.10
N VAL A 35 -20.39 -9.53 17.35
CA VAL A 35 -19.37 -9.20 18.35
C VAL A 35 -18.02 -9.29 17.66
N GLU A 36 -17.28 -8.21 17.70
CA GLU A 36 -15.98 -8.09 17.06
C GLU A 36 -14.96 -7.58 18.07
N ALA A 37 -13.82 -8.25 18.19
CA ALA A 37 -12.75 -7.88 19.10
C ALA A 37 -11.41 -7.85 18.36
N GLY A 38 -10.64 -6.79 18.56
CA GLY A 38 -9.40 -6.51 17.85
C GLY A 38 -9.48 -5.19 17.09
N ASN A 39 -9.14 -5.18 15.81
CA ASN A 39 -9.30 -3.99 14.97
C ASN A 39 -10.76 -3.83 14.57
N VAL A 40 -11.42 -2.83 15.13
CA VAL A 40 -12.85 -2.57 14.93
C VAL A 40 -13.08 -1.18 14.33
N SER A 41 -14.26 -0.99 13.72
CA SER A 41 -14.75 0.30 13.25
C SER A 41 -16.05 0.67 13.96
N PHE A 42 -16.30 1.95 14.08
CA PHE A 42 -17.56 2.49 14.59
C PHE A 42 -18.24 3.35 13.51
N PRO A 43 -18.97 2.74 12.56
CA PRO A 43 -19.75 3.48 11.58
C PRO A 43 -20.95 4.15 12.25
N THR A 44 -21.31 5.33 11.79
CA THR A 44 -22.48 6.09 12.26
C THR A 44 -23.45 6.33 11.11
N ASN A 45 -24.74 6.45 11.41
CA ASN A 45 -25.78 6.75 10.43
C ASN A 45 -26.03 8.28 10.26
N SER A 46 -25.18 9.10 10.83
CA SER A 46 -25.28 10.57 10.78
C SER A 46 -24.25 11.15 9.83
N SER A 47 -24.65 12.15 9.06
CA SER A 47 -23.72 12.92 8.21
C SER A 47 -22.87 13.91 9.04
N LEU A 48 -23.40 14.37 10.16
CA LEU A 48 -22.75 15.32 11.05
C LEU A 48 -21.77 14.66 12.02
N ILE A 49 -22.06 13.42 12.47
CA ILE A 49 -21.19 12.65 13.37
C ILE A 49 -20.52 11.55 12.55
N LYS A 50 -19.28 11.79 12.17
CA LYS A 50 -18.48 10.80 11.46
C LYS A 50 -18.03 9.69 12.41
N GLY A 51 -18.15 8.44 11.97
CA GLY A 51 -17.62 7.30 12.71
C GLY A 51 -16.09 7.28 12.76
N ALA A 52 -15.54 6.37 13.52
CA ALA A 52 -14.10 6.13 13.63
C ALA A 52 -13.74 4.79 12.99
N THR A 53 -12.69 4.74 12.19
CA THR A 53 -12.34 3.56 11.37
C THR A 53 -11.12 2.79 11.86
N SER A 54 -10.24 3.42 12.64
CA SER A 54 -9.00 2.82 13.13
C SER A 54 -9.02 2.70 14.65
N LEU A 55 -9.76 1.72 15.13
CA LEU A 55 -9.97 1.47 16.56
C LEU A 55 -9.45 0.07 16.92
N PHE A 56 -8.87 -0.10 18.09
CA PHE A 56 -8.52 -1.39 18.65
C PHE A 56 -9.32 -1.62 19.94
N GLY A 57 -10.23 -2.59 19.93
CA GLY A 57 -11.14 -2.82 21.04
C GLY A 57 -12.22 -3.84 20.77
N ILE A 58 -13.41 -3.59 21.33
CA ILE A 58 -14.58 -4.45 21.17
C ILE A 58 -15.75 -3.66 20.62
N ARG A 59 -16.38 -4.20 19.58
CA ARG A 59 -17.64 -3.73 19.01
C ARG A 59 -18.72 -4.78 19.21
N THR A 60 -19.94 -4.33 19.56
CA THR A 60 -21.10 -5.20 19.67
C THR A 60 -22.29 -4.56 19.00
N ASP A 61 -22.94 -5.29 18.08
CA ASP A 61 -24.17 -4.88 17.42
C ASP A 61 -25.32 -5.78 17.91
N LEU A 62 -26.35 -5.18 18.48
CA LEU A 62 -27.51 -5.85 19.07
C LEU A 62 -28.77 -5.42 18.34
N GLN A 63 -29.73 -6.35 18.21
CA GLN A 63 -31.03 -6.10 17.62
C GLN A 63 -32.15 -6.54 18.57
N PHE A 64 -32.95 -5.60 19.04
CA PHE A 64 -34.13 -5.85 19.90
C PHE A 64 -35.39 -5.49 19.13
N GLY A 65 -35.85 -6.41 18.28
CA GLY A 65 -36.97 -6.12 17.37
C GLY A 65 -36.68 -4.94 16.46
N LYS A 66 -37.37 -3.81 16.67
CA LYS A 66 -37.20 -2.58 15.89
C LYS A 66 -36.05 -1.67 16.38
N LEU A 67 -35.43 -1.99 17.48
CA LEU A 67 -34.30 -1.27 18.03
C LEU A 67 -32.97 -1.94 17.66
N SER A 68 -32.13 -1.24 16.93
CA SER A 68 -30.76 -1.60 16.70
C SER A 68 -29.85 -0.79 17.62
N LEU A 69 -28.90 -1.44 18.27
CA LEU A 69 -27.96 -0.85 19.18
C LEU A 69 -26.55 -1.29 18.82
N GLN A 70 -25.66 -0.35 18.63
CA GLN A 70 -24.25 -0.59 18.36
C GLN A 70 -23.39 0.07 19.42
N THR A 71 -22.48 -0.69 20.02
CA THR A 71 -21.57 -0.18 21.05
C THR A 71 -20.12 -0.47 20.67
N VAL A 72 -19.24 0.47 20.99
CA VAL A 72 -17.79 0.33 20.83
C VAL A 72 -17.08 0.79 22.09
N ILE A 73 -16.14 -0.03 22.55
CA ILE A 73 -15.17 0.29 23.61
C ILE A 73 -13.80 0.02 23.03
N SER A 74 -13.00 1.05 22.81
CA SER A 74 -11.77 0.93 22.04
C SER A 74 -10.72 1.96 22.37
N GLN A 75 -9.49 1.68 21.95
CA GLN A 75 -8.41 2.66 21.90
C GLN A 75 -8.25 3.14 20.46
N LYS A 76 -8.09 4.43 20.26
CA LYS A 76 -7.77 5.04 18.96
C LYS A 76 -6.26 5.06 18.78
N THR A 77 -5.78 4.47 17.69
CA THR A 77 -4.35 4.35 17.35
C THR A 77 -3.92 5.31 16.26
N SER A 78 -4.84 6.13 15.74
CA SER A 78 -4.60 7.07 14.64
C SER A 78 -4.58 8.52 15.11
N ASN A 79 -3.77 9.34 14.43
CA ASN A 79 -3.81 10.81 14.54
C ASN A 79 -4.51 11.41 13.33
N SER A 80 -5.19 12.53 13.53
CA SER A 80 -5.82 13.27 12.43
C SER A 80 -4.88 14.36 11.92
N THR A 81 -4.72 14.42 10.60
CA THR A 81 -3.87 15.42 9.91
C THR A 81 -4.69 16.11 8.82
N VAL A 82 -4.41 17.38 8.58
CA VAL A 82 -5.04 18.17 7.52
C VAL A 82 -3.96 18.75 6.61
N VAL A 83 -4.10 18.50 5.31
CA VAL A 83 -3.18 18.99 4.28
C VAL A 83 -3.95 19.89 3.30
N ASN A 84 -3.40 21.07 2.97
CA ASN A 84 -3.99 22.00 2.02
C ASN A 84 -3.15 22.05 0.74
N SER A 85 -3.79 22.09 -0.42
CA SER A 85 -3.14 22.17 -1.72
C SER A 85 -3.86 23.12 -2.68
N LYS A 86 -3.11 23.73 -3.61
CA LYS A 86 -3.63 24.71 -4.58
C LYS A 86 -3.12 24.36 -5.99
N GLY A 87 -3.98 24.39 -7.01
CA GLY A 87 -3.76 23.85 -8.35
C GLY A 87 -2.90 24.70 -9.32
N GLY A 88 -2.46 24.10 -10.46
CA GLY A 88 -1.73 24.69 -11.59
C GLY A 88 -1.10 23.67 -12.53
N THR A 89 -0.86 24.01 -13.81
CA THR A 89 -0.25 23.12 -14.83
C THR A 89 1.27 23.35 -14.90
N GLN A 90 2.07 22.27 -14.89
CA GLN A 90 3.54 22.35 -14.91
C GLN A 90 4.16 21.19 -15.70
N LEU A 91 5.29 21.48 -16.40
CA LEU A 91 6.16 20.43 -16.94
C LEU A 91 6.88 19.74 -15.78
N THR A 92 6.73 18.43 -15.71
CA THR A 92 7.27 17.62 -14.63
C THR A 92 8.18 16.53 -15.18
N THR A 93 9.35 16.38 -14.61
CA THR A 93 10.26 15.26 -14.88
C THR A 93 9.95 14.11 -13.93
N PHE A 94 10.13 12.88 -14.38
CA PHE A 94 10.00 11.69 -13.54
C PHE A 94 11.17 10.75 -13.72
N GLU A 95 11.49 10.03 -12.64
CA GLU A 95 12.45 8.94 -12.63
C GLU A 95 11.85 7.80 -11.77
N ILE A 96 11.70 6.62 -12.36
CA ILE A 96 11.04 5.48 -11.72
C ILE A 96 11.95 4.26 -11.87
N GLU A 97 12.37 3.68 -10.75
CA GLU A 97 13.03 2.36 -10.72
C GLU A 97 12.06 1.27 -11.18
N ILE A 98 12.53 0.26 -11.90
CA ILE A 98 11.68 -0.82 -12.38
C ILE A 98 11.06 -1.67 -11.26
N THR A 99 11.66 -1.67 -10.09
CA THR A 99 11.09 -2.29 -8.89
C THR A 99 9.88 -1.52 -8.33
N ASN A 100 9.62 -0.28 -8.78
CA ASN A 100 8.48 0.55 -8.38
C ASN A 100 7.25 0.37 -9.28
N TYR A 101 6.98 -0.85 -9.76
CA TYR A 101 5.75 -1.17 -10.47
C TYR A 101 4.50 -0.95 -9.59
N ASP A 102 3.35 -0.76 -10.22
CA ASP A 102 2.06 -0.44 -9.57
C ASP A 102 1.44 -1.71 -8.94
N GLU A 103 1.95 -2.08 -7.76
CA GLU A 103 1.66 -3.33 -7.06
C GLU A 103 0.20 -3.41 -6.56
N ASN A 104 -0.37 -4.63 -6.55
CA ASN A 104 -1.71 -4.94 -6.03
C ASN A 104 -2.86 -4.15 -6.69
N LYS A 105 -2.71 -3.79 -7.94
CA LYS A 105 -3.64 -2.93 -8.64
C LYS A 105 -4.13 -3.48 -9.98
N HIS A 106 -3.26 -4.13 -10.73
CA HIS A 106 -3.55 -4.65 -12.07
C HIS A 106 -3.45 -6.17 -12.06
N PHE A 107 -4.50 -6.84 -12.55
CA PHE A 107 -4.60 -8.29 -12.47
C PHE A 107 -5.18 -8.90 -13.75
N PHE A 108 -4.55 -9.95 -14.25
CA PHE A 108 -5.14 -10.81 -15.26
C PHE A 108 -6.29 -11.63 -14.66
N LEU A 109 -7.32 -11.87 -15.45
CA LEU A 109 -8.51 -12.63 -15.01
C LEU A 109 -8.29 -14.15 -15.00
N ALA A 110 -7.29 -14.65 -15.73
CA ALA A 110 -6.81 -16.03 -15.71
C ALA A 110 -5.39 -16.09 -16.29
N HIS A 111 -4.66 -17.17 -16.05
CA HIS A 111 -3.32 -17.41 -16.63
C HIS A 111 -3.35 -17.43 -18.16
N TYR A 112 -4.44 -17.87 -18.77
CA TYR A 112 -4.61 -17.83 -20.21
C TYR A 112 -4.40 -16.42 -20.79
N PHE A 113 -4.91 -15.39 -20.14
CA PHE A 113 -4.76 -14.00 -20.61
C PHE A 113 -3.31 -13.54 -20.43
N ARG A 114 -2.65 -13.90 -19.34
CA ARG A 114 -1.23 -13.63 -19.11
C ARG A 114 -0.36 -14.28 -20.20
N ASP A 115 -0.55 -15.56 -20.45
CA ASP A 115 0.25 -16.33 -21.42
C ASP A 115 0.12 -15.80 -22.85
N ASN A 116 -1.05 -15.24 -23.19
CA ASN A 116 -1.34 -14.70 -24.52
C ASN A 116 -1.09 -13.18 -24.62
N TYR A 117 -0.73 -12.49 -23.54
CA TYR A 117 -0.57 -11.04 -23.52
C TYR A 117 0.48 -10.55 -24.50
N ASP A 118 1.71 -11.07 -24.45
CA ASP A 118 2.82 -10.67 -25.34
C ASP A 118 2.47 -10.86 -26.82
N ARG A 119 1.81 -11.99 -27.12
CA ARG A 119 1.34 -12.27 -28.48
C ARG A 119 0.25 -11.28 -28.89
N SER A 120 -0.71 -11.00 -28.01
CA SER A 120 -1.83 -10.08 -28.31
C SER A 120 -1.34 -8.65 -28.54
N MET A 121 -0.30 -8.22 -27.84
CA MET A 121 0.34 -6.91 -27.94
C MET A 121 1.44 -6.84 -29.01
N SER A 122 1.70 -7.93 -29.72
CA SER A 122 2.83 -8.01 -30.67
C SER A 122 2.69 -7.15 -31.92
N GLN A 123 1.49 -6.75 -32.29
CA GLN A 123 1.20 -5.97 -33.52
C GLN A 123 0.40 -4.69 -33.24
N LEU A 124 0.77 -3.99 -32.15
CA LEU A 124 0.17 -2.69 -31.85
C LEU A 124 0.24 -1.75 -33.09
N PRO A 125 -0.78 -0.91 -33.29
CA PRO A 125 -1.95 -0.66 -32.46
C PRO A 125 -3.07 -1.71 -32.60
N THR A 126 -2.91 -2.77 -33.38
CA THR A 126 -3.86 -3.85 -33.53
C THR A 126 -3.62 -4.92 -32.47
N VAL A 127 -4.66 -5.26 -31.69
CA VAL A 127 -4.61 -6.32 -30.68
C VAL A 127 -5.04 -7.65 -31.27
N LEU A 128 -4.25 -8.69 -31.09
CA LEU A 128 -4.49 -10.02 -31.65
C LEU A 128 -5.05 -11.02 -30.62
N SER A 129 -6.00 -10.61 -29.78
CA SER A 129 -6.58 -11.50 -28.77
C SER A 129 -7.74 -12.35 -29.29
N GLY A 130 -8.61 -11.77 -30.11
CA GLY A 130 -9.85 -12.39 -30.56
C GLY A 130 -10.88 -12.62 -29.45
N ILE A 131 -10.66 -12.02 -28.26
CA ILE A 131 -11.49 -12.11 -27.07
C ILE A 131 -12.25 -10.81 -26.85
N ASP A 132 -13.50 -10.90 -26.39
CA ASP A 132 -14.28 -9.77 -25.90
C ASP A 132 -15.03 -10.14 -24.63
N ILE A 133 -14.65 -9.54 -23.49
CA ILE A 133 -15.33 -9.77 -22.21
C ILE A 133 -16.63 -8.95 -22.20
N SER A 134 -17.76 -9.67 -22.16
CA SER A 134 -19.10 -9.10 -22.22
C SER A 134 -19.63 -8.69 -20.85
N ARG A 135 -19.32 -9.46 -19.81
CA ARG A 135 -19.81 -9.26 -18.44
C ARG A 135 -18.76 -9.61 -17.42
N ILE A 136 -18.69 -8.84 -16.32
CA ILE A 136 -17.79 -9.10 -15.20
C ILE A 136 -18.43 -8.64 -13.88
N GLU A 137 -18.19 -9.40 -12.82
CA GLU A 137 -18.40 -9.02 -11.42
C GLU A 137 -17.07 -9.15 -10.69
N VAL A 138 -16.69 -8.10 -9.95
CA VAL A 138 -15.44 -8.04 -9.18
C VAL A 138 -15.79 -7.93 -7.71
N TRP A 139 -15.33 -8.88 -6.93
CA TRP A 139 -15.65 -9.02 -5.52
C TRP A 139 -14.40 -8.91 -4.66
N VAL A 140 -14.52 -8.19 -3.54
CA VAL A 140 -13.43 -8.01 -2.59
C VAL A 140 -13.87 -8.27 -1.16
N THR A 141 -12.90 -8.47 -0.28
CA THR A 141 -13.13 -8.52 1.17
C THR A 141 -13.84 -7.23 1.62
N ASN A 142 -14.93 -7.36 2.35
CA ASN A 142 -15.67 -6.21 2.87
C ASN A 142 -14.98 -5.64 4.12
N LYS A 143 -14.25 -4.54 3.95
CA LYS A 143 -13.59 -3.81 5.04
C LYS A 143 -14.31 -2.52 5.43
N THR A 144 -15.27 -2.08 4.61
CA THR A 144 -15.98 -0.81 4.80
C THR A 144 -17.32 -0.98 5.51
N SER A 145 -17.69 -2.21 5.87
CA SER A 145 -19.03 -2.52 6.40
C SER A 145 -20.17 -2.07 5.48
N ASP A 146 -19.89 -2.04 4.17
CA ASP A 146 -20.94 -1.82 3.18
C ASP A 146 -21.70 -3.11 2.97
N TYR A 147 -22.96 -3.13 3.38
CA TYR A 147 -23.87 -4.27 3.29
C TYR A 147 -24.91 -4.10 2.15
N ASN A 148 -24.59 -3.28 1.16
CA ASN A 148 -25.43 -3.21 -0.05
C ASN A 148 -25.20 -4.47 -0.90
N ASN A 149 -26.17 -5.39 -0.87
CA ASN A 149 -26.13 -6.66 -1.58
C ASN A 149 -24.87 -7.51 -1.35
N PRO A 150 -24.44 -7.76 -0.10
CA PRO A 150 -23.29 -8.61 0.16
C PRO A 150 -23.61 -10.05 -0.23
N ARG A 151 -22.59 -10.80 -0.67
CA ARG A 151 -22.72 -12.22 -0.99
C ARG A 151 -21.64 -13.02 -0.27
N ASN A 152 -22.01 -14.25 0.10
CA ASN A 152 -21.06 -15.24 0.54
C ASN A 152 -20.36 -15.85 -0.67
N ILE A 153 -19.03 -15.96 -0.62
CA ILE A 153 -18.21 -16.39 -1.75
C ILE A 153 -17.17 -17.41 -1.29
N ILE A 154 -16.98 -18.44 -2.10
CA ILE A 154 -15.77 -19.25 -2.06
C ILE A 154 -15.07 -19.04 -3.40
N ALA A 155 -13.89 -18.46 -3.35
CA ALA A 155 -13.06 -18.24 -4.51
C ALA A 155 -11.98 -19.32 -4.61
N PHE A 156 -11.84 -19.95 -5.75
CA PHE A 156 -10.90 -21.03 -5.99
C PHE A 156 -9.77 -20.58 -6.94
N THR A 157 -8.54 -20.94 -6.62
CA THR A 157 -7.37 -20.67 -7.45
C THR A 157 -7.48 -21.35 -8.81
N ASP A 158 -7.86 -22.62 -8.82
CA ASP A 158 -7.83 -23.46 -10.02
C ASP A 158 -9.14 -23.48 -10.83
N ILE A 159 -10.19 -22.80 -10.37
CA ILE A 159 -11.43 -22.74 -11.16
C ILE A 159 -11.15 -22.16 -12.56
N ALA A 160 -11.67 -22.81 -13.59
CA ALA A 160 -11.49 -22.45 -14.98
C ALA A 160 -10.05 -22.55 -15.54
N GLU A 161 -9.08 -23.02 -14.78
CA GLU A 161 -7.73 -23.29 -15.28
C GLU A 161 -7.66 -24.69 -15.91
N ASN A 162 -6.89 -24.79 -17.00
CA ASN A 162 -6.64 -26.05 -17.67
C ASN A 162 -5.16 -26.43 -17.62
N ARG A 163 -4.25 -25.49 -17.98
CA ARG A 163 -2.80 -25.72 -18.02
C ARG A 163 -2.11 -25.33 -16.72
N HIS A 164 -2.67 -24.41 -15.97
CA HIS A 164 -2.12 -23.86 -14.73
C HIS A 164 -2.93 -24.33 -13.51
N ILE A 165 -3.13 -25.65 -13.41
CA ILE A 165 -3.76 -26.26 -12.24
C ILE A 165 -2.68 -26.36 -11.15
N SER A 166 -2.85 -25.63 -10.07
CA SER A 166 -1.89 -25.56 -8.96
C SER A 166 -2.00 -26.78 -8.03
N ASN A 167 -3.24 -27.26 -7.81
CA ASN A 167 -3.48 -28.37 -6.90
C ASN A 167 -3.72 -29.69 -7.66
N PRO A 168 -2.93 -30.75 -7.40
CA PRO A 168 -3.04 -32.04 -8.09
C PRO A 168 -4.35 -32.81 -7.81
N ALA A 169 -5.18 -32.35 -6.87
CA ALA A 169 -6.51 -32.91 -6.66
C ALA A 169 -7.45 -32.69 -7.86
N TRP A 170 -7.13 -31.69 -8.69
CA TRP A 170 -7.92 -31.35 -9.85
C TRP A 170 -7.24 -31.81 -11.15
N SER A 171 -8.05 -32.15 -12.13
CA SER A 171 -7.55 -32.61 -13.43
C SER A 171 -8.25 -31.87 -14.57
N ALA A 172 -7.45 -31.51 -15.58
CA ALA A 172 -7.94 -30.84 -16.77
C ALA A 172 -8.98 -31.69 -17.54
N THR A 173 -10.00 -31.02 -18.07
CA THR A 173 -11.00 -31.66 -18.92
C THR A 173 -10.70 -31.33 -20.37
N GLY A 174 -10.04 -32.28 -21.06
CA GLY A 174 -9.62 -32.09 -22.47
C GLY A 174 -8.38 -31.17 -22.60
N ASN A 175 -8.06 -30.82 -23.85
CA ASN A 175 -6.84 -30.06 -24.20
C ASN A 175 -7.08 -28.58 -24.47
N ASN A 176 -8.29 -28.08 -24.27
CA ASN A 176 -8.63 -26.68 -24.55
C ASN A 176 -8.14 -25.78 -23.41
N ALA A 177 -7.19 -24.90 -23.69
CA ALA A 177 -6.63 -23.96 -22.71
C ALA A 177 -7.55 -22.77 -22.37
N ILE A 178 -8.68 -22.62 -23.07
CA ILE A 178 -9.61 -21.50 -22.90
C ILE A 178 -10.31 -21.60 -21.53
N PRO A 179 -10.29 -20.51 -20.71
CA PRO A 179 -10.88 -20.53 -19.37
C PRO A 179 -12.41 -20.68 -19.42
N HIS A 180 -12.94 -21.66 -18.72
CA HIS A 180 -14.38 -21.83 -18.52
C HIS A 180 -14.64 -22.77 -17.34
N ASN A 181 -15.83 -22.72 -16.74
CA ASN A 181 -16.12 -23.48 -15.52
C ASN A 181 -15.84 -24.99 -15.63
N ASN A 182 -15.93 -25.57 -16.83
CA ASN A 182 -15.66 -26.98 -17.09
C ASN A 182 -14.27 -27.25 -17.70
N ALA A 183 -13.33 -26.31 -17.61
CA ALA A 183 -11.94 -26.50 -18.08
C ALA A 183 -11.21 -27.58 -17.27
N ASN A 184 -11.64 -27.82 -16.05
CA ASN A 184 -11.21 -28.91 -15.19
C ASN A 184 -12.41 -29.48 -14.40
N ASN A 185 -12.17 -30.48 -13.57
CA ASN A 185 -13.20 -31.17 -12.80
C ASN A 185 -13.61 -30.46 -11.49
N LEU A 186 -12.93 -29.36 -11.07
CA LEU A 186 -13.17 -28.68 -9.79
C LEU A 186 -14.62 -28.19 -9.67
N TYR A 187 -15.08 -27.37 -10.63
CA TYR A 187 -16.44 -26.77 -10.56
C TYR A 187 -17.53 -27.83 -10.51
N SER A 188 -17.39 -28.90 -11.31
CA SER A 188 -18.32 -30.02 -11.31
C SER A 188 -18.32 -30.76 -9.97
N GLN A 189 -17.17 -31.03 -9.37
CA GLN A 189 -17.06 -31.69 -8.08
C GLN A 189 -17.64 -30.85 -6.92
N MET A 190 -17.45 -29.52 -6.95
CA MET A 190 -18.01 -28.62 -5.95
C MET A 190 -19.55 -28.59 -6.03
N ASN A 191 -20.12 -28.75 -7.21
CA ASN A 191 -21.59 -28.78 -7.38
C ASN A 191 -22.23 -30.14 -7.11
N THR A 192 -21.47 -31.23 -7.20
CA THR A 192 -22.02 -32.58 -7.04
C THR A 192 -21.57 -33.22 -5.73
N THR A 193 -20.28 -33.52 -5.59
CA THR A 193 -19.71 -34.27 -4.46
C THR A 193 -19.66 -33.41 -3.19
N TYR A 194 -19.34 -32.14 -3.32
CA TYR A 194 -19.12 -31.23 -2.20
C TYR A 194 -20.18 -30.12 -2.13
N SER A 195 -21.39 -30.38 -2.62
CA SER A 195 -22.46 -29.37 -2.71
C SER A 195 -22.84 -28.69 -1.39
N GLY A 196 -22.51 -29.31 -0.24
CA GLY A 196 -22.69 -28.71 1.09
C GLY A 196 -21.90 -27.43 1.34
N ILE A 197 -20.86 -27.11 0.53
CA ILE A 197 -20.15 -25.84 0.62
C ILE A 197 -20.96 -24.64 0.14
N ARG A 198 -22.16 -24.87 -0.40
CA ARG A 198 -23.14 -23.81 -0.68
C ARG A 198 -23.62 -23.12 0.60
N ASP A 199 -23.54 -23.82 1.72
CA ASP A 199 -23.67 -23.24 3.06
C ASP A 199 -22.29 -22.75 3.52
N ILE A 200 -22.11 -21.45 3.66
CA ILE A 200 -20.83 -20.83 4.00
C ILE A 200 -20.31 -21.31 5.37
N ASP A 201 -21.22 -21.64 6.30
CA ASP A 201 -20.82 -22.07 7.66
C ASP A 201 -20.22 -23.47 7.65
N GLN A 202 -20.62 -24.31 6.69
CA GLN A 202 -20.10 -25.67 6.53
C GLN A 202 -18.88 -25.78 5.64
N ALA A 203 -18.60 -24.73 4.86
CA ALA A 203 -17.57 -24.73 3.83
C ALA A 203 -16.19 -25.13 4.36
N ASN A 204 -15.74 -24.58 5.49
CA ASN A 204 -14.42 -24.90 6.06
C ASN A 204 -14.30 -26.37 6.51
N ASN A 205 -15.37 -26.94 7.06
CA ASN A 205 -15.36 -28.33 7.50
C ASN A 205 -15.30 -29.29 6.30
N ILE A 206 -16.02 -28.98 5.23
CA ILE A 206 -16.07 -29.83 4.04
C ILE A 206 -14.77 -29.67 3.24
N LEU A 207 -14.31 -28.45 2.99
CA LEU A 207 -13.08 -28.22 2.22
C LEU A 207 -11.84 -28.69 2.98
N GLY A 208 -11.78 -28.49 4.29
CA GLY A 208 -10.69 -29.00 5.12
C GLY A 208 -10.67 -30.53 5.26
N GLY A 209 -11.78 -31.22 4.89
CA GLY A 209 -11.85 -32.69 4.80
C GLY A 209 -11.37 -33.26 3.47
N ILE A 210 -11.08 -32.41 2.47
CA ILE A 210 -10.54 -32.85 1.16
C ILE A 210 -9.01 -32.87 1.27
N ASP A 211 -8.44 -34.07 1.06
CA ASP A 211 -7.00 -34.25 1.20
C ASP A 211 -6.22 -33.38 0.20
N GLY A 212 -5.21 -32.68 0.69
CA GLY A 212 -4.34 -31.82 -0.10
C GLY A 212 -4.89 -30.43 -0.44
N ILE A 213 -6.07 -30.04 0.01
CA ILE A 213 -6.63 -28.69 -0.21
C ILE A 213 -6.40 -27.80 1.00
N ASN A 214 -5.83 -26.61 0.75
CA ASN A 214 -5.44 -25.66 1.79
C ASN A 214 -6.13 -24.31 1.60
N GLY A 215 -6.77 -23.80 2.66
CA GLY A 215 -7.30 -22.44 2.68
C GLY A 215 -6.16 -21.42 2.57
N GLY A 216 -6.39 -20.32 1.85
CA GLY A 216 -5.38 -19.30 1.58
C GLY A 216 -4.46 -19.60 0.40
N ALA A 217 -4.36 -20.85 -0.04
CA ALA A 217 -3.61 -21.25 -1.23
C ALA A 217 -4.55 -21.69 -2.37
N ASP A 218 -5.40 -22.67 -2.10
CA ASP A 218 -6.29 -23.27 -3.11
C ASP A 218 -7.66 -22.60 -3.16
N TYR A 219 -8.10 -22.06 -2.03
CA TYR A 219 -9.37 -21.33 -1.94
C TYR A 219 -9.35 -20.25 -0.86
N GLU A 220 -10.21 -19.25 -1.04
CA GLU A 220 -10.53 -18.24 -0.03
C GLU A 220 -12.04 -18.21 0.25
N LYS A 221 -12.38 -18.11 1.52
CA LYS A 221 -13.75 -17.97 2.01
C LYS A 221 -14.02 -16.52 2.40
N LEU A 222 -15.00 -15.91 1.77
CA LEU A 222 -15.44 -14.54 2.02
C LEU A 222 -16.88 -14.52 2.50
N SER A 223 -17.07 -14.20 3.76
CA SER A 223 -18.43 -13.94 4.29
C SER A 223 -18.77 -12.47 4.04
N ASN A 224 -19.95 -12.21 3.46
CA ASN A 224 -20.42 -10.87 3.16
C ASN A 224 -19.45 -10.05 2.29
N ALA A 225 -18.89 -10.65 1.25
CA ALA A 225 -18.04 -9.96 0.29
C ALA A 225 -18.74 -8.77 -0.36
N ARG A 226 -17.98 -7.74 -0.70
CA ARG A 226 -18.46 -6.53 -1.36
C ARG A 226 -18.25 -6.61 -2.87
N LEU A 227 -19.28 -6.31 -3.63
CA LEU A 227 -19.19 -6.11 -5.07
C LEU A 227 -18.59 -4.73 -5.35
N LEU A 228 -17.54 -4.66 -6.15
CA LEU A 228 -17.03 -3.39 -6.65
C LEU A 228 -17.97 -2.78 -7.69
N SER A 229 -18.22 -1.49 -7.56
CA SER A 229 -18.90 -0.72 -8.58
C SER A 229 -18.02 -0.57 -9.83
N THR A 230 -18.63 -0.37 -10.99
CA THR A 230 -17.90 -0.13 -12.26
C THR A 230 -17.04 1.15 -12.22
N SER A 231 -17.28 2.03 -11.25
CA SER A 231 -16.47 3.22 -11.01
C SER A 231 -15.16 2.94 -10.26
N GLU A 232 -15.01 1.78 -9.59
CA GLU A 232 -13.84 1.44 -8.77
C GLU A 232 -12.76 0.68 -9.54
N TYR A 233 -13.04 0.21 -10.74
CA TYR A 233 -12.07 -0.47 -11.62
C TYR A 233 -12.28 -0.12 -13.08
N THR A 234 -11.29 -0.44 -13.89
CA THR A 234 -11.38 -0.45 -15.36
C THR A 234 -11.09 -1.85 -15.87
N LEU A 235 -11.80 -2.26 -16.91
CA LEU A 235 -11.66 -3.56 -17.56
C LEU A 235 -11.08 -3.37 -18.96
N ASN A 236 -9.98 -4.04 -19.25
CA ASN A 236 -9.53 -4.22 -20.62
C ASN A 236 -10.19 -5.48 -21.18
N ARG A 237 -11.19 -5.29 -22.04
CA ARG A 237 -12.06 -6.37 -22.56
C ARG A 237 -11.33 -7.33 -23.50
N GLU A 238 -10.35 -6.81 -24.23
CA GLU A 238 -9.63 -7.56 -25.26
C GLU A 238 -8.45 -8.34 -24.68
N LEU A 239 -7.76 -7.76 -23.68
CA LEU A 239 -6.57 -8.36 -23.06
C LEU A 239 -6.87 -9.14 -21.79
N GLY A 240 -8.10 -9.06 -21.26
CA GLY A 240 -8.54 -9.86 -20.12
C GLY A 240 -7.84 -9.51 -18.80
N TYR A 241 -7.68 -8.22 -18.50
CA TYR A 241 -7.21 -7.76 -17.20
C TYR A 241 -8.07 -6.64 -16.64
N ILE A 242 -8.02 -6.49 -15.32
CA ILE A 242 -8.65 -5.39 -14.60
C ILE A 242 -7.58 -4.51 -13.96
N SER A 243 -7.89 -3.22 -13.88
CA SER A 243 -7.10 -2.22 -13.17
C SER A 243 -7.96 -1.58 -12.11
N LEU A 244 -7.65 -1.83 -10.86
CA LEU A 244 -8.34 -1.22 -9.73
C LEU A 244 -7.95 0.26 -9.62
N LYS A 245 -8.87 1.12 -9.27
CA LYS A 245 -8.53 2.54 -9.03
C LYS A 245 -7.72 2.72 -7.75
N THR A 246 -7.99 1.91 -6.74
CA THR A 246 -7.25 1.87 -5.48
C THR A 246 -6.54 0.53 -5.34
N PRO A 247 -5.24 0.50 -5.00
CA PRO A 247 -4.54 -0.76 -4.79
C PRO A 247 -5.15 -1.55 -3.63
N LEU A 248 -5.14 -2.86 -3.74
CA LEU A 248 -5.54 -3.74 -2.66
C LEU A 248 -4.48 -3.75 -1.56
N ARG A 249 -4.93 -3.87 -0.35
CA ARG A 249 -4.05 -4.16 0.78
C ARG A 249 -3.61 -5.62 0.78
N ALA A 250 -2.56 -5.91 1.53
CA ALA A 250 -2.04 -7.27 1.64
C ALA A 250 -3.11 -8.26 2.10
N ASP A 251 -4.00 -7.83 3.02
CA ASP A 251 -5.05 -8.63 3.65
C ASP A 251 -6.41 -8.60 2.92
N GLU A 252 -6.47 -8.04 1.72
CA GLU A 252 -7.69 -8.02 0.89
C GLU A 252 -7.64 -9.10 -0.18
N VAL A 253 -8.71 -9.85 -0.29
CA VAL A 253 -8.91 -10.89 -1.31
C VAL A 253 -9.64 -10.30 -2.50
N LEU A 254 -9.25 -10.70 -3.70
CA LEU A 254 -9.88 -10.35 -4.95
C LEU A 254 -10.39 -11.60 -5.65
N ALA A 255 -11.67 -11.61 -5.99
CA ALA A 255 -12.29 -12.69 -6.74
C ALA A 255 -13.19 -12.14 -7.87
N VAL A 256 -13.34 -12.89 -8.95
CA VAL A 256 -14.11 -12.45 -10.11
C VAL A 256 -15.01 -13.56 -10.67
N ALA A 257 -16.11 -13.12 -11.27
CA ALA A 257 -16.84 -13.90 -12.27
C ALA A 257 -16.88 -13.10 -13.55
N TYR A 258 -16.69 -13.73 -14.70
CA TYR A 258 -16.76 -13.07 -15.99
C TYR A 258 -17.29 -13.99 -17.10
N GLU A 259 -17.84 -13.34 -18.11
CA GLU A 259 -18.31 -13.98 -19.34
C GLU A 259 -17.61 -13.29 -20.52
N TYR A 260 -17.21 -14.07 -21.52
CA TYR A 260 -16.54 -13.57 -22.70
C TYR A 260 -16.87 -14.38 -23.95
N THR A 261 -16.66 -13.77 -25.11
CA THR A 261 -16.79 -14.41 -26.41
C THR A 261 -15.41 -14.67 -27.02
N TYR A 262 -15.25 -15.86 -27.62
CA TYR A 262 -14.08 -16.23 -28.38
C TYR A 262 -14.49 -17.19 -29.50
N GLY A 263 -14.09 -16.91 -30.74
CA GLY A 263 -14.42 -17.76 -31.89
C GLY A 263 -15.92 -17.93 -32.13
N GLY A 264 -16.77 -16.96 -31.74
CA GLY A 264 -18.21 -17.01 -31.87
C GLY A 264 -18.92 -17.84 -30.80
N GLN A 265 -18.20 -18.33 -29.79
CA GLN A 265 -18.75 -19.04 -28.63
C GLN A 265 -18.66 -18.20 -27.38
N THR A 266 -19.59 -18.36 -26.45
CA THR A 266 -19.62 -17.70 -25.16
C THR A 266 -19.12 -18.64 -24.08
N TYR A 267 -18.22 -18.15 -23.23
CA TYR A 267 -17.62 -18.88 -22.12
C TYR A 267 -17.83 -18.13 -20.82
N GLN A 268 -18.07 -18.86 -19.74
CA GLN A 268 -18.27 -18.31 -18.40
C GLN A 268 -17.27 -18.90 -17.42
N VAL A 269 -16.75 -18.02 -16.56
CA VAL A 269 -15.88 -18.34 -15.43
C VAL A 269 -16.51 -17.79 -14.14
N GLY A 270 -16.67 -18.66 -13.14
CA GLY A 270 -17.36 -18.32 -11.91
C GLY A 270 -18.87 -18.19 -12.07
N GLU A 271 -19.54 -17.73 -11.04
CA GLU A 271 -20.97 -17.56 -10.96
C GLU A 271 -21.34 -16.11 -10.71
N PHE A 272 -22.34 -15.62 -11.43
CA PHE A 272 -22.84 -14.26 -11.22
C PHE A 272 -23.91 -14.19 -10.13
N SER A 273 -23.88 -13.10 -9.39
CA SER A 273 -24.78 -12.88 -8.26
C SER A 273 -26.26 -12.89 -8.63
N ASN A 274 -26.56 -12.42 -9.85
CA ASN A 274 -27.94 -12.36 -10.37
C ASN A 274 -28.45 -13.72 -10.89
N ASP A 275 -27.56 -14.64 -11.22
CA ASP A 275 -27.95 -15.96 -11.76
C ASP A 275 -28.29 -16.93 -10.62
N VAL A 276 -27.75 -16.69 -9.41
CA VAL A 276 -28.05 -17.45 -8.19
C VAL A 276 -29.05 -16.67 -7.33
N LYS A 277 -30.31 -17.01 -7.43
CA LYS A 277 -31.45 -16.24 -6.87
C LYS A 277 -31.48 -16.19 -5.33
N GLU A 278 -30.97 -17.22 -4.65
CA GLU A 278 -30.96 -17.27 -3.19
C GLU A 278 -29.74 -16.48 -2.65
N SER A 279 -30.00 -15.39 -1.96
CA SER A 279 -28.95 -14.51 -1.41
C SER A 279 -28.01 -15.18 -0.41
N LYS A 280 -28.48 -16.24 0.27
CA LYS A 280 -27.71 -17.02 1.24
C LYS A 280 -26.80 -18.08 0.58
N THR A 281 -27.05 -18.46 -0.66
CA THR A 281 -26.25 -19.46 -1.37
C THR A 281 -24.87 -18.88 -1.71
N THR A 282 -23.82 -19.59 -1.34
CA THR A 282 -22.44 -19.21 -1.63
C THR A 282 -22.14 -19.27 -3.11
N LEU A 283 -21.52 -18.23 -3.65
CA LEU A 283 -21.05 -18.15 -5.03
C LEU A 283 -19.65 -18.79 -5.17
N TYR A 284 -19.43 -19.49 -6.28
CA TYR A 284 -18.13 -20.00 -6.65
C TYR A 284 -17.46 -19.07 -7.67
N LEU A 285 -16.32 -18.48 -7.28
CA LEU A 285 -15.65 -17.48 -8.10
C LEU A 285 -14.20 -17.88 -8.40
N LYS A 286 -13.60 -17.23 -9.40
CA LYS A 286 -12.17 -17.29 -9.67
C LYS A 286 -11.41 -16.44 -8.65
N LEU A 287 -10.49 -17.05 -7.91
CA LEU A 287 -9.57 -16.33 -7.04
C LEU A 287 -8.48 -15.67 -7.89
N ILE A 288 -8.31 -14.39 -7.71
CA ILE A 288 -7.30 -13.57 -8.40
C ILE A 288 -6.17 -13.22 -7.46
N LYS A 289 -6.50 -12.78 -6.23
CA LYS A 289 -5.52 -12.49 -5.19
C LYS A 289 -6.01 -13.05 -3.86
N PRO A 290 -5.28 -13.99 -3.25
CA PRO A 290 -5.58 -14.47 -1.90
C PRO A 290 -5.20 -13.43 -0.84
N ASN A 291 -5.61 -13.68 0.40
CA ASN A 291 -5.27 -12.88 1.56
C ASN A 291 -3.74 -12.72 1.71
N ALA A 292 -3.00 -13.82 1.71
CA ALA A 292 -1.54 -13.83 1.77
C ALA A 292 -0.96 -14.23 0.40
N CYS A 293 -0.88 -13.25 -0.52
CA CYS A 293 -0.29 -13.49 -1.84
C CYS A 293 1.24 -13.55 -1.75
N SER A 294 1.82 -14.63 -2.21
CA SER A 294 3.27 -14.83 -2.24
C SER A 294 3.70 -15.53 -3.53
N PRO A 295 4.99 -15.52 -3.90
CA PRO A 295 5.50 -16.19 -5.09
C PRO A 295 5.19 -17.70 -5.15
N LYS A 296 4.84 -18.31 -4.03
CA LYS A 296 4.48 -19.73 -3.94
C LYS A 296 3.02 -20.01 -4.29
N ASN A 297 2.18 -18.98 -4.36
CA ASN A 297 0.76 -19.13 -4.65
C ASN A 297 0.52 -19.16 -6.16
N GLY A 298 -0.38 -20.04 -6.63
CA GLY A 298 -0.77 -20.11 -8.03
C GLY A 298 -1.37 -18.80 -8.60
N CYS A 299 -1.83 -17.88 -7.73
CA CYS A 299 -2.33 -16.57 -8.15
C CYS A 299 -1.25 -15.48 -8.28
N TRP A 300 0.02 -15.75 -7.89
CA TRP A 300 1.09 -14.75 -7.90
C TRP A 300 1.29 -14.11 -9.27
N ASP A 301 1.26 -14.92 -10.29
CA ASP A 301 1.50 -14.50 -11.67
C ASP A 301 0.32 -13.76 -12.31
N LEU A 302 -0.84 -13.76 -11.66
CA LEU A 302 -1.99 -12.99 -12.13
C LEU A 302 -1.84 -11.50 -11.86
N MET A 303 -0.97 -11.10 -10.91
CA MET A 303 -0.65 -9.69 -10.67
C MET A 303 0.31 -9.18 -11.74
N MET A 304 -0.10 -8.12 -12.43
CA MET A 304 0.74 -7.46 -13.45
C MET A 304 1.86 -6.65 -12.78
N LYS A 305 3.09 -6.92 -13.18
CA LYS A 305 4.31 -6.24 -12.69
C LYS A 305 4.99 -5.42 -13.78
N ASN A 306 4.27 -5.19 -14.88
CA ASN A 306 4.72 -4.45 -16.06
C ASN A 306 3.99 -3.10 -16.24
N VAL A 307 3.39 -2.59 -15.16
CA VAL A 307 2.65 -1.33 -15.14
C VAL A 307 3.30 -0.36 -14.15
N TYR A 308 3.53 0.88 -14.61
CA TYR A 308 4.20 1.92 -13.83
C TYR A 308 3.35 3.17 -13.73
N SER A 309 3.27 3.76 -12.54
CA SER A 309 2.52 4.98 -12.29
C SER A 309 3.42 6.20 -12.36
N LEU A 310 3.05 7.19 -13.16
CA LEU A 310 3.72 8.49 -13.25
C LEU A 310 3.31 9.46 -12.13
N GLY A 311 2.38 9.06 -11.27
CA GLY A 311 1.89 9.92 -10.19
C GLY A 311 1.06 11.10 -10.66
N THR A 312 0.62 11.11 -11.92
CA THR A 312 -0.19 12.16 -12.52
C THR A 312 -1.42 11.59 -13.23
N ARG A 313 -2.28 12.45 -13.74
CA ARG A 313 -3.46 12.10 -14.53
C ARG A 313 -3.63 13.04 -15.70
N ASN A 314 -4.50 12.64 -16.64
CA ASN A 314 -4.79 13.39 -17.85
C ASN A 314 -3.50 13.75 -18.61
N LEU A 315 -2.63 12.75 -18.79
CA LEU A 315 -1.40 12.88 -19.56
C LEU A 315 -1.72 13.38 -20.97
N GLN A 316 -1.00 14.39 -21.40
CA GLN A 316 -1.06 14.87 -22.77
C GLN A 316 0.01 14.17 -23.59
N ASN A 317 -0.32 13.76 -24.81
CA ASN A 317 0.68 13.22 -25.74
C ASN A 317 1.70 14.30 -26.20
N THR A 318 1.25 15.56 -26.21
CA THR A 318 2.12 16.70 -26.49
C THR A 318 3.13 16.85 -25.34
N ASP A 319 4.40 16.93 -25.65
CA ASP A 319 5.51 17.07 -24.70
C ASP A 319 5.74 15.86 -23.77
N PHE A 320 5.10 14.71 -24.06
CA PHE A 320 5.37 13.47 -23.33
C PHE A 320 6.63 12.82 -23.89
N LYS A 321 7.62 12.58 -23.01
CA LYS A 321 8.84 11.83 -23.33
C LYS A 321 9.06 10.75 -22.28
N LEU A 322 9.44 9.58 -22.72
CA LEU A 322 9.85 8.46 -21.89
C LEU A 322 10.97 7.71 -22.56
N ASP A 323 12.04 7.49 -21.82
CA ASP A 323 13.14 6.62 -22.18
C ASP A 323 13.41 5.61 -21.08
N VAL A 324 13.97 4.46 -21.46
CA VAL A 324 14.45 3.45 -20.52
C VAL A 324 15.96 3.56 -20.43
N TYR A 325 16.46 3.72 -19.22
CA TYR A 325 17.87 3.83 -18.91
C TYR A 325 18.39 2.63 -18.15
N TYR A 326 19.64 2.35 -18.36
CA TYR A 326 20.42 1.39 -17.58
C TYR A 326 21.57 2.12 -16.88
N ALA A 327 21.67 2.00 -15.56
CA ALA A 327 22.77 2.55 -14.76
C ALA A 327 24.02 1.69 -14.96
N SER A 328 24.94 2.16 -15.80
CA SER A 328 26.15 1.41 -16.13
C SER A 328 27.27 1.68 -15.12
N ASP A 329 27.68 0.66 -14.37
CA ASP A 329 28.82 0.77 -13.45
C ASP A 329 30.13 1.09 -14.17
N SER A 330 30.31 0.54 -15.39
CA SER A 330 31.54 0.73 -16.16
C SER A 330 31.69 2.13 -16.74
N LEU A 331 30.57 2.80 -17.04
CA LEU A 331 30.55 4.14 -17.61
C LEU A 331 30.24 5.21 -16.55
N GLY A 332 29.75 4.82 -15.37
CA GLY A 332 29.39 5.74 -14.29
C GLY A 332 28.22 6.69 -14.63
N THR A 333 27.37 6.32 -15.60
CA THR A 333 26.24 7.13 -16.05
C THR A 333 25.09 6.26 -16.54
N ASN A 334 23.89 6.84 -16.60
CA ASN A 334 22.71 6.23 -17.17
C ASN A 334 22.78 6.27 -18.71
N ILE A 335 22.55 5.12 -19.34
CA ILE A 335 22.60 4.94 -20.79
C ILE A 335 21.30 4.30 -21.30
N THR A 336 20.91 4.63 -22.54
CA THR A 336 19.68 4.13 -23.19
C THR A 336 19.87 2.84 -23.98
N TYR A 337 21.03 2.19 -23.84
CA TYR A 337 21.41 0.96 -24.56
C TYR A 337 22.20 0.05 -23.62
N LEU A 338 22.31 -1.22 -23.95
CA LEU A 338 23.22 -2.13 -23.24
C LEU A 338 24.64 -2.04 -23.83
N PRO A 339 25.70 -1.94 -22.99
CA PRO A 339 27.07 -1.67 -23.44
C PRO A 339 27.79 -2.91 -24.03
N GLU A 340 27.04 -3.78 -24.68
CA GLU A 340 27.57 -5.00 -25.32
C GLU A 340 27.72 -4.82 -26.85
N THR A 341 28.83 -5.29 -27.38
CA THR A 341 29.17 -5.07 -28.82
C THR A 341 28.13 -5.67 -29.77
N GLU A 342 27.53 -6.80 -29.39
CA GLU A 342 26.55 -7.52 -30.19
C GLU A 342 25.17 -6.82 -30.20
N LEU A 343 24.91 -5.95 -29.23
CA LEU A 343 23.67 -5.20 -29.10
C LEU A 343 23.79 -3.74 -29.58
N LYS A 344 24.95 -3.36 -30.15
CA LYS A 344 25.19 -2.00 -30.61
C LYS A 344 24.11 -1.52 -31.59
N GLY A 345 23.64 -0.30 -31.39
CA GLY A 345 22.68 0.37 -32.26
C GLY A 345 21.21 0.10 -31.91
N LYS A 346 20.93 -0.71 -30.87
CA LYS A 346 19.56 -0.91 -30.37
C LYS A 346 19.38 -0.18 -29.05
N THR A 347 18.38 0.66 -28.98
CA THR A 347 17.99 1.32 -27.73
C THR A 347 17.19 0.35 -26.84
N LEU A 348 17.14 0.62 -25.54
CA LEU A 348 16.32 -0.15 -24.61
C LEU A 348 14.82 -0.02 -24.94
N LEU A 349 14.36 1.14 -25.44
CA LEU A 349 13.00 1.28 -25.94
C LEU A 349 12.68 0.25 -27.02
N GLN A 350 13.58 0.11 -28.01
CA GLN A 350 13.41 -0.89 -29.09
C GLN A 350 13.47 -2.31 -28.59
N MET A 351 14.43 -2.60 -27.71
CA MET A 351 14.58 -3.96 -27.13
C MET A 351 13.36 -4.37 -26.34
N LEU A 352 12.73 -3.45 -25.61
CA LEU A 352 11.55 -3.71 -24.78
C LEU A 352 10.22 -3.55 -25.55
N GLY A 353 10.27 -3.24 -26.85
CA GLY A 353 9.11 -3.15 -27.72
C GLY A 353 8.27 -1.88 -27.52
N LEU A 354 8.87 -0.83 -26.98
CA LEU A 354 8.25 0.48 -26.72
C LEU A 354 8.53 1.53 -27.81
N ASP A 355 9.38 1.21 -28.78
CA ASP A 355 9.68 1.98 -30.00
C ASP A 355 9.65 1.02 -31.18
N ARG A 356 8.49 0.89 -31.79
CA ARG A 356 8.24 -0.03 -32.91
C ARG A 356 7.60 0.68 -34.09
N LEU A 357 6.88 1.76 -33.83
CA LEU A 357 6.00 2.43 -34.78
C LEU A 357 6.61 3.75 -35.26
N ASP A 358 6.16 4.22 -36.41
CA ASP A 358 6.47 5.55 -36.88
C ASP A 358 5.75 6.64 -36.08
N SER A 359 6.06 7.91 -36.35
CA SER A 359 5.43 9.05 -35.67
C SER A 359 3.92 9.13 -35.80
N ASN A 360 3.33 8.36 -36.72
CA ASN A 360 1.87 8.24 -36.91
C ASN A 360 1.29 6.99 -36.24
N ASN A 361 2.09 6.21 -35.53
CA ASN A 361 1.70 4.93 -34.92
C ASN A 361 1.09 3.94 -35.95
N SER A 362 1.58 3.92 -37.17
CA SER A 362 0.95 3.18 -38.27
C SER A 362 1.84 2.12 -38.93
N LYS A 363 3.15 2.18 -38.78
CA LYS A 363 4.09 1.25 -39.43
C LYS A 363 5.17 0.79 -38.47
N GLU A 364 5.61 -0.46 -38.62
CA GLU A 364 6.76 -1.00 -37.92
C GLU A 364 8.05 -0.36 -38.43
N ASN A 365 8.41 0.80 -37.88
CA ASN A 365 9.55 1.62 -38.23
C ASN A 365 10.02 2.42 -37.02
N PRO A 366 10.92 1.88 -36.18
CA PRO A 366 11.44 2.53 -34.99
C PRO A 366 12.00 3.93 -35.31
N ASN A 367 11.62 4.91 -34.51
CA ASN A 367 11.98 6.31 -34.69
C ASN A 367 12.78 6.91 -33.51
N GLY A 368 13.08 6.11 -32.48
CA GLY A 368 13.80 6.53 -31.27
C GLY A 368 12.91 7.21 -30.24
N ILE A 369 11.59 7.20 -30.43
CA ILE A 369 10.62 7.83 -29.56
C ILE A 369 9.67 6.77 -29.02
N PHE A 370 9.24 6.93 -27.75
CA PHE A 370 8.28 6.04 -27.12
C PHE A 370 6.93 6.02 -27.86
N ASP A 371 6.42 4.82 -28.14
CA ASP A 371 5.13 4.59 -28.79
C ASP A 371 3.97 4.91 -27.83
N TYR A 372 3.47 6.14 -27.87
CA TYR A 372 2.33 6.58 -27.07
C TYR A 372 1.03 6.08 -27.69
N ILE A 373 0.51 4.95 -27.23
CA ILE A 373 -0.74 4.34 -27.72
C ILE A 373 -1.74 4.30 -26.57
N GLN A 374 -2.73 5.23 -26.62
CA GLN A 374 -3.75 5.35 -25.59
C GLN A 374 -4.54 4.05 -25.43
N GLY A 375 -4.67 3.56 -24.18
CA GLY A 375 -5.39 2.34 -23.82
C GLY A 375 -4.55 1.07 -23.89
N TYR A 376 -3.31 1.13 -24.45
CA TYR A 376 -2.41 -0.03 -24.56
C TYR A 376 -1.03 0.22 -23.94
N THR A 377 -0.26 1.17 -24.41
CA THR A 377 1.02 1.51 -23.77
C THR A 377 0.89 2.62 -22.74
N VAL A 378 -0.15 3.44 -22.86
CA VAL A 378 -0.43 4.55 -21.95
C VAL A 378 -1.91 4.55 -21.59
N ASP A 379 -2.22 4.64 -20.31
CA ASP A 379 -3.52 5.12 -19.85
C ASP A 379 -3.36 6.57 -19.37
N ALA A 380 -3.69 7.51 -20.25
CA ALA A 380 -3.57 8.93 -19.96
C ALA A 380 -4.45 9.36 -18.80
N SER A 381 -5.65 8.77 -18.67
CA SER A 381 -6.62 9.13 -17.62
C SER A 381 -6.11 8.84 -16.22
N SER A 382 -5.33 7.78 -16.06
CA SER A 382 -4.77 7.35 -14.79
C SER A 382 -3.25 7.58 -14.67
N GLY A 383 -2.59 8.09 -15.73
CA GLY A 383 -1.15 8.37 -15.75
C GLY A 383 -0.29 7.14 -15.61
N ARG A 384 -0.60 6.07 -16.35
CA ARG A 384 0.09 4.80 -16.26
C ARG A 384 0.70 4.37 -17.57
N ILE A 385 1.87 3.77 -17.47
CA ILE A 385 2.61 3.15 -18.56
C ILE A 385 2.46 1.65 -18.45
N PHE A 386 2.08 1.00 -19.55
CA PHE A 386 1.97 -0.43 -19.69
C PHE A 386 3.01 -0.93 -20.69
N PHE A 387 3.81 -1.88 -20.27
CA PHE A 387 4.72 -2.55 -21.20
C PHE A 387 3.95 -3.56 -22.05
N PRO A 388 4.30 -3.72 -23.32
CA PRO A 388 3.65 -4.66 -24.23
C PRO A 388 4.04 -6.12 -23.97
N SER A 389 4.86 -6.39 -22.97
CA SER A 389 5.26 -7.71 -22.52
C SER A 389 5.01 -7.87 -21.02
N VAL A 390 4.73 -9.11 -20.59
CA VAL A 390 4.41 -9.42 -19.18
C VAL A 390 5.66 -9.25 -18.30
N GLU A 391 6.82 -9.69 -18.79
CA GLU A 391 8.10 -9.66 -18.07
C GLU A 391 9.16 -8.90 -18.89
N PRO A 392 9.01 -7.57 -19.02
CA PRO A 392 9.89 -6.78 -19.90
C PRO A 392 11.37 -6.88 -19.54
N PHE A 393 11.72 -6.90 -18.24
CA PHE A 393 13.11 -7.01 -17.76
C PHE A 393 13.49 -8.43 -17.35
N GLY A 394 12.61 -9.41 -17.57
CA GLY A 394 12.80 -10.84 -17.34
C GLY A 394 12.93 -11.61 -18.66
N SER A 395 12.05 -12.59 -18.82
CA SER A 395 12.04 -13.54 -19.96
C SER A 395 11.91 -12.85 -21.33
N TYR A 396 11.29 -11.68 -21.41
CA TYR A 396 11.20 -10.94 -22.67
C TYR A 396 12.56 -10.34 -23.08
N LEU A 397 13.27 -9.67 -22.16
CA LEU A 397 14.59 -9.12 -22.40
C LEU A 397 15.60 -10.24 -22.74
N GLU A 398 15.52 -11.37 -22.04
CA GLU A 398 16.34 -12.58 -22.31
C GLU A 398 16.23 -13.02 -23.77
N LYS A 399 14.98 -13.16 -24.26
CA LYS A 399 14.71 -13.52 -25.66
C LYS A 399 15.24 -12.49 -26.64
N LYS A 400 15.26 -11.20 -26.29
CA LYS A 400 15.75 -10.12 -27.16
C LYS A 400 17.26 -10.01 -27.20
N ILE A 401 17.93 -10.35 -26.11
CA ILE A 401 19.38 -10.45 -26.03
C ILE A 401 19.86 -11.67 -26.84
N GLY A 402 19.23 -12.83 -26.66
CA GLY A 402 19.49 -14.07 -27.39
C GLY A 402 20.77 -14.81 -27.02
N ASP A 403 21.66 -14.23 -26.22
CA ASP A 403 22.86 -14.84 -25.67
C ASP A 403 22.72 -15.00 -24.16
N ASN A 404 22.77 -16.23 -23.64
CA ASN A 404 22.55 -16.54 -22.23
C ASN A 404 23.63 -15.95 -21.30
N ALA A 405 24.89 -15.81 -21.78
CA ALA A 405 25.96 -15.24 -20.98
C ALA A 405 25.80 -13.73 -20.81
N ILE A 406 25.35 -13.05 -21.86
CA ILE A 406 25.02 -11.63 -21.83
C ILE A 406 23.73 -11.39 -21.04
N ALA A 407 22.70 -12.20 -21.30
CA ALA A 407 21.43 -12.11 -20.62
C ALA A 407 21.58 -12.22 -19.08
N GLY A 408 22.42 -13.13 -18.59
CA GLY A 408 22.68 -13.32 -17.17
C GLY A 408 23.17 -12.06 -16.43
N LYS A 409 23.72 -11.06 -17.15
CA LYS A 409 24.18 -9.79 -16.57
C LYS A 409 23.04 -8.78 -16.40
N TYR A 410 22.02 -8.81 -17.26
CA TYR A 410 21.03 -7.76 -17.40
C TYR A 410 19.62 -8.17 -17.05
N VAL A 411 19.30 -9.47 -17.18
CA VAL A 411 17.95 -9.98 -16.92
C VAL A 411 17.67 -10.06 -15.43
N PHE A 412 16.48 -9.60 -15.04
CA PHE A 412 16.07 -9.53 -13.64
C PHE A 412 14.82 -10.41 -13.39
N PRO A 413 14.93 -11.75 -13.35
CA PRO A 413 13.81 -12.64 -13.12
C PRO A 413 13.23 -12.49 -11.72
N GLU A 414 14.04 -12.15 -10.72
CA GLU A 414 13.60 -11.98 -9.34
C GLU A 414 12.61 -10.81 -9.16
N LEU A 415 12.54 -9.90 -10.13
CA LEU A 415 11.49 -8.85 -10.18
C LEU A 415 10.09 -9.47 -10.27
N TYR A 416 9.97 -10.64 -10.91
CA TYR A 416 8.71 -11.34 -11.18
C TYR A 416 8.47 -12.51 -10.22
N ASP A 417 9.53 -13.22 -9.84
CA ASP A 417 9.49 -14.47 -9.08
C ASP A 417 9.67 -14.24 -7.56
N SER A 418 9.89 -13.00 -7.12
CA SER A 418 10.02 -12.66 -5.71
C SER A 418 9.14 -11.48 -5.32
N THR A 419 9.07 -11.19 -4.02
CA THR A 419 8.36 -10.02 -3.54
C THR A 419 9.11 -8.74 -3.92
N LYS A 420 8.40 -7.64 -4.07
CA LYS A 420 8.97 -6.31 -4.37
C LYS A 420 10.09 -5.92 -3.40
N THR A 421 9.93 -6.27 -2.12
CA THR A 421 10.94 -5.99 -1.08
C THR A 421 12.22 -6.78 -1.32
N VAL A 422 12.12 -8.05 -1.70
CA VAL A 422 13.29 -8.89 -2.01
C VAL A 422 13.96 -8.40 -3.29
N ALA A 423 13.17 -8.10 -4.34
CA ALA A 423 13.71 -7.58 -5.60
C ALA A 423 14.52 -6.29 -5.38
N LYS A 424 14.03 -5.35 -4.57
CA LYS A 424 14.74 -4.10 -4.22
C LYS A 424 16.07 -4.31 -3.48
N GLN A 425 16.25 -5.44 -2.83
CA GLN A 425 17.51 -5.75 -2.14
C GLN A 425 18.61 -6.23 -3.09
N ILE A 426 18.27 -6.56 -4.34
CA ILE A 426 19.22 -7.04 -5.35
C ILE A 426 19.72 -5.84 -6.18
N ALA A 427 20.47 -4.95 -5.54
CA ALA A 427 20.96 -3.70 -6.13
C ALA A 427 21.82 -3.89 -7.40
N GLU A 428 22.44 -5.05 -7.56
CA GLU A 428 23.23 -5.37 -8.76
C GLU A 428 22.39 -5.59 -10.01
N LYS A 429 21.07 -5.89 -9.87
CA LYS A 429 20.12 -6.07 -10.97
C LYS A 429 19.10 -4.95 -11.08
N ASP A 430 18.82 -4.23 -9.98
CA ASP A 430 17.90 -3.08 -9.95
C ASP A 430 18.58 -1.82 -10.51
N LYS A 431 18.91 -1.86 -11.81
CA LYS A 431 19.68 -0.81 -12.51
C LYS A 431 18.92 -0.17 -13.67
N PHE A 432 17.68 -0.55 -13.89
CA PHE A 432 16.88 0.03 -14.94
C PHE A 432 15.96 1.12 -14.38
N TYR A 433 15.84 2.20 -15.14
CA TYR A 433 15.04 3.37 -14.80
C TYR A 433 14.16 3.80 -15.95
N LEU A 434 12.94 4.20 -15.66
CA LEU A 434 12.06 4.92 -16.58
C LEU A 434 12.25 6.40 -16.29
N ILE A 435 12.81 7.14 -17.23
CA ILE A 435 13.09 8.57 -17.08
C ILE A 435 12.42 9.33 -18.20
N GLY A 436 11.80 10.44 -17.88
CA GLY A 436 11.13 11.25 -18.88
C GLY A 436 10.53 12.52 -18.32
N GLU A 437 9.71 13.14 -19.14
CA GLU A 437 8.99 14.36 -18.80
C GLU A 437 7.57 14.33 -19.37
N TYR A 438 6.66 14.97 -18.68
CA TYR A 438 5.28 15.12 -19.13
C TYR A 438 4.73 16.49 -18.75
N THR A 439 3.81 16.96 -19.56
CA THR A 439 2.94 18.07 -19.21
C THR A 439 1.66 17.50 -18.62
N GLY A 440 1.41 17.81 -17.38
CA GLY A 440 0.24 17.36 -16.64
C GLY A 440 -0.05 18.29 -15.49
N SER A 441 -1.24 18.16 -14.90
CA SER A 441 -1.52 18.89 -13.67
C SER A 441 -0.89 18.16 -12.49
N ALA A 442 0.38 18.46 -12.22
CA ALA A 442 1.05 17.99 -10.98
C ALA A 442 0.31 18.43 -9.72
N ALA A 443 -0.52 19.44 -9.84
CA ALA A 443 -1.39 19.96 -8.79
C ALA A 443 -2.57 19.04 -8.42
N ASN A 444 -2.84 18.00 -9.19
CA ASN A 444 -3.92 17.06 -8.87
C ASN A 444 -3.50 15.98 -7.86
N VAL A 445 -2.19 15.82 -7.60
CA VAL A 445 -1.65 14.82 -6.68
C VAL A 445 -1.19 15.50 -5.40
N ILE A 446 -1.84 15.18 -4.29
CA ILE A 446 -1.55 15.73 -2.98
C ILE A 446 -0.85 14.66 -2.15
N GLN A 447 0.41 14.90 -1.84
CA GLN A 447 1.17 14.06 -0.91
C GLN A 447 0.77 14.43 0.52
N THR A 448 0.22 13.48 1.26
CA THR A 448 -0.26 13.75 2.63
C THR A 448 0.85 13.68 3.68
N GLY A 449 2.01 13.14 3.31
CA GLY A 449 3.11 12.88 4.25
C GLY A 449 2.84 11.73 5.23
N SER A 450 1.72 11.04 5.07
CA SER A 450 1.31 9.92 5.92
C SER A 450 1.25 8.64 5.12
N THR A 451 1.70 7.54 5.68
CA THR A 451 1.64 6.20 5.08
C THR A 451 0.67 5.31 5.86
N ASN A 452 0.17 4.24 5.23
CA ASN A 452 -0.75 3.30 5.86
C ASN A 452 -2.02 3.95 6.43
N ILE A 453 -2.66 4.78 5.61
CA ILE A 453 -3.89 5.49 5.99
C ILE A 453 -5.05 4.48 6.09
N PRO A 454 -5.87 4.52 7.15
CA PRO A 454 -7.05 3.67 7.26
C PRO A 454 -8.05 3.97 6.15
N ARG A 455 -8.61 2.95 5.49
CA ARG A 455 -9.63 3.15 4.46
C ARG A 455 -10.88 3.85 5.03
N GLY A 456 -11.43 4.78 4.26
CA GLY A 456 -12.60 5.57 4.65
C GLY A 456 -12.30 6.69 5.65
N SER A 457 -11.03 6.91 6.04
CA SER A 457 -10.65 8.01 6.94
C SER A 457 -10.32 9.31 6.21
N VAL A 458 -10.16 9.26 4.88
CA VAL A 458 -9.81 10.43 4.07
C VAL A 458 -11.07 11.18 3.66
N VAL A 459 -11.10 12.46 3.95
CA VAL A 459 -12.15 13.40 3.52
C VAL A 459 -11.51 14.55 2.78
N VAL A 460 -11.93 14.76 1.54
CA VAL A 460 -11.44 15.84 0.70
C VAL A 460 -12.52 16.89 0.53
N THR A 461 -12.17 18.15 0.71
CA THR A 461 -13.06 19.29 0.46
C THR A 461 -12.40 20.26 -0.51
N ALA A 462 -13.16 20.81 -1.44
CA ALA A 462 -12.74 21.86 -2.37
C ALA A 462 -13.66 23.06 -2.26
N GLY A 463 -13.11 24.24 -1.95
CA GLY A 463 -13.92 25.43 -1.75
C GLY A 463 -15.01 25.29 -0.68
N GLY A 464 -14.82 24.42 0.33
CA GLY A 464 -15.79 24.12 1.37
C GLY A 464 -16.82 23.02 1.03
N VAL A 465 -16.80 22.49 -0.19
CA VAL A 465 -17.68 21.37 -0.62
C VAL A 465 -16.97 20.05 -0.44
N THR A 466 -17.62 19.08 0.21
CA THR A 466 -17.06 17.73 0.37
C THR A 466 -17.16 16.96 -0.94
N LEU A 467 -16.03 16.41 -1.38
CA LEU A 467 -15.88 15.63 -2.59
C LEU A 467 -16.20 14.14 -2.34
N VAL A 468 -16.54 13.43 -3.41
CA VAL A 468 -16.88 11.99 -3.36
C VAL A 468 -15.69 11.15 -3.81
N GLU A 469 -15.26 10.20 -2.98
CA GLU A 469 -14.19 9.26 -3.31
C GLU A 469 -14.56 8.41 -4.55
N ASN A 470 -13.55 8.12 -5.38
CA ASN A 470 -13.65 7.42 -6.67
C ASN A 470 -14.44 8.16 -7.77
N SER A 471 -15.10 9.28 -7.48
CA SER A 471 -15.74 10.18 -8.44
C SER A 471 -14.94 11.46 -8.61
N ASP A 472 -14.71 12.22 -7.54
CA ASP A 472 -14.02 13.50 -7.56
C ASP A 472 -12.55 13.39 -7.18
N TYR A 473 -12.19 12.41 -6.35
CA TYR A 473 -10.82 12.13 -5.95
C TYR A 473 -10.59 10.64 -5.74
N GLN A 474 -9.32 10.26 -5.69
CA GLN A 474 -8.87 8.90 -5.39
C GLN A 474 -7.76 8.93 -4.34
N VAL A 475 -7.72 7.89 -3.51
CA VAL A 475 -6.72 7.73 -2.46
C VAL A 475 -5.89 6.48 -2.70
N ASP A 476 -4.58 6.63 -2.66
CA ASP A 476 -3.67 5.54 -2.42
C ASP A 476 -3.38 5.48 -0.92
N TYR A 477 -4.03 4.58 -0.25
CA TYR A 477 -3.97 4.44 1.21
C TYR A 477 -2.62 3.89 1.71
N SER A 478 -1.83 3.28 0.84
CA SER A 478 -0.51 2.73 1.18
C SER A 478 0.57 3.80 1.13
N SER A 479 0.62 4.57 0.06
CA SER A 479 1.59 5.66 -0.14
C SER A 479 1.17 6.97 0.50
N GLY A 480 -0.11 7.10 0.88
CA GLY A 480 -0.66 8.34 1.43
C GLY A 480 -0.83 9.44 0.40
N THR A 481 -1.18 9.07 -0.83
CA THR A 481 -1.35 10.00 -1.94
C THR A 481 -2.83 10.19 -2.24
N VAL A 482 -3.29 11.43 -2.31
CA VAL A 482 -4.65 11.79 -2.74
C VAL A 482 -4.59 12.45 -4.10
N THR A 483 -5.30 11.89 -5.07
CA THR A 483 -5.35 12.40 -6.43
C THR A 483 -6.74 12.97 -6.74
N ILE A 484 -6.82 14.24 -7.11
CA ILE A 484 -8.06 14.88 -7.53
C ILE A 484 -8.38 14.44 -8.96
N LEU A 485 -9.61 13.95 -9.18
CA LEU A 485 -10.10 13.47 -10.47
C LEU A 485 -10.85 14.54 -11.25
N ASN A 486 -11.53 15.41 -10.51
CA ASN A 486 -12.39 16.43 -11.07
C ASN A 486 -11.54 17.59 -11.62
N GLN A 487 -11.40 17.62 -12.95
CA GLN A 487 -10.56 18.59 -13.64
C GLN A 487 -11.03 20.05 -13.40
N ASN A 488 -12.33 20.28 -13.26
CA ASN A 488 -12.85 21.61 -13.01
C ASN A 488 -12.33 22.25 -11.71
N ILE A 489 -12.09 21.42 -10.68
CA ILE A 489 -11.53 21.86 -9.39
C ILE A 489 -10.08 22.31 -9.57
N ILE A 490 -9.33 21.59 -10.40
CA ILE A 490 -7.91 21.84 -10.68
C ILE A 490 -7.78 23.11 -11.52
N ASP A 491 -8.54 23.21 -12.61
CA ASP A 491 -8.52 24.32 -13.56
C ASP A 491 -8.99 25.64 -12.91
N ALA A 492 -9.95 25.57 -12.00
CA ALA A 492 -10.40 26.71 -11.23
C ALA A 492 -9.41 27.16 -10.15
N GLY A 493 -8.31 26.43 -9.93
CA GLY A 493 -7.31 26.73 -8.89
C GLY A 493 -7.92 26.73 -7.47
N THR A 494 -8.99 25.94 -7.27
CA THR A 494 -9.71 25.87 -6.00
C THR A 494 -8.82 25.30 -4.91
N ASN A 495 -8.86 25.88 -3.71
CA ASN A 495 -8.13 25.35 -2.57
C ASN A 495 -8.74 24.01 -2.13
N VAL A 496 -7.94 22.98 -2.16
CA VAL A 496 -8.31 21.61 -1.76
C VAL A 496 -7.73 21.30 -0.40
N GLN A 497 -8.60 20.88 0.52
CA GLN A 497 -8.23 20.45 1.86
C GLN A 497 -8.46 18.95 2.00
N VAL A 498 -7.43 18.24 2.41
CA VAL A 498 -7.45 16.80 2.69
C VAL A 498 -7.34 16.57 4.19
N SER A 499 -8.38 16.03 4.79
CA SER A 499 -8.38 15.56 6.17
C SER A 499 -8.25 14.04 6.19
N LEU A 500 -7.33 13.51 6.97
CA LEU A 500 -7.06 12.08 7.04
C LEU A 500 -6.70 11.62 8.46
N GLU A 501 -6.86 10.35 8.73
CA GLU A 501 -6.30 9.67 9.89
C GLU A 501 -5.04 8.90 9.48
N SER A 502 -3.96 9.05 10.23
CA SER A 502 -2.72 8.28 10.03
C SER A 502 -2.48 7.36 11.22
N ASN A 503 -2.13 6.10 10.95
CA ASN A 503 -1.70 5.19 11.98
C ASN A 503 -0.25 5.50 12.39
N THR A 504 -0.04 5.82 13.66
CA THR A 504 1.29 6.02 14.21
C THR A 504 1.75 4.75 14.91
N MET A 505 2.94 4.25 14.53
CA MET A 505 3.53 3.05 15.16
C MET A 505 3.90 3.26 16.63
N PHE A 506 4.14 4.50 17.02
CA PHE A 506 4.53 4.89 18.38
C PHE A 506 3.60 5.99 18.89
N ASN A 507 2.36 5.64 19.20
CA ASN A 507 1.47 6.59 19.88
C ASN A 507 1.68 6.44 21.38
N MET A 508 2.45 7.34 21.96
CA MET A 508 2.69 7.35 23.42
C MET A 508 1.45 7.78 24.21
N GLN A 509 0.56 8.56 23.60
CA GLN A 509 -0.70 9.00 24.25
C GLN A 509 -1.84 8.03 23.95
N ARG A 510 -2.46 7.52 25.00
CA ARG A 510 -3.62 6.61 24.87
C ARG A 510 -4.91 7.42 24.72
N LYS A 511 -5.57 7.22 23.57
CA LYS A 511 -6.90 7.80 23.29
C LYS A 511 -7.94 6.71 23.41
N THR A 512 -8.85 6.85 24.36
CA THR A 512 -9.97 5.93 24.57
C THR A 512 -11.22 6.47 23.89
N VAL A 513 -11.89 5.62 23.10
CA VAL A 513 -13.15 5.93 22.42
C VAL A 513 -14.24 5.02 22.96
N LEU A 514 -15.31 5.65 23.45
CA LEU A 514 -16.56 4.99 23.80
C LEU A 514 -17.62 5.46 22.83
N GLY A 515 -18.29 4.55 22.14
CA GLY A 515 -19.32 4.88 21.17
C GLY A 515 -20.60 4.08 21.43
N LEU A 516 -21.74 4.75 21.30
CA LEU A 516 -23.07 4.17 21.30
C LEU A 516 -23.85 4.76 20.14
N ASN A 517 -24.31 3.93 19.23
CA ASN A 517 -25.19 4.31 18.14
C ASN A 517 -26.48 3.47 18.26
N TRP A 518 -27.61 4.11 18.20
CA TRP A 518 -28.89 3.44 18.26
C TRP A 518 -29.82 3.93 17.16
N LYS A 519 -30.67 3.03 16.69
CA LYS A 519 -31.66 3.30 15.65
C LYS A 519 -32.94 2.55 15.99
N TYR A 520 -34.06 3.24 15.93
CA TYR A 520 -35.38 2.67 16.11
C TYR A 520 -36.21 2.86 14.84
N ASP A 521 -36.60 1.73 14.22
CA ASP A 521 -37.45 1.69 13.03
C ASP A 521 -38.92 1.65 13.46
N PHE A 522 -39.54 2.82 13.63
CA PHE A 522 -40.97 2.91 13.99
C PHE A 522 -41.86 2.27 12.92
N SER A 523 -41.55 2.54 11.65
CA SER A 523 -42.15 1.95 10.45
C SER A 523 -41.10 1.96 9.33
N ASP A 524 -41.44 1.35 8.20
CA ASP A 524 -40.60 1.43 6.98
C ASP A 524 -40.42 2.88 6.51
N ASP A 525 -41.44 3.71 6.81
CA ASP A 525 -41.46 5.13 6.42
C ASP A 525 -40.77 6.06 7.41
N PHE A 526 -40.63 5.67 8.70
CA PHE A 526 -40.13 6.55 9.75
C PHE A 526 -39.08 5.87 10.64
N LYS A 527 -37.88 6.42 10.62
CA LYS A 527 -36.73 5.96 11.38
C LYS A 527 -36.16 7.12 12.20
N PHE A 528 -35.81 6.81 13.45
CA PHE A 528 -35.21 7.78 14.37
C PHE A 528 -34.01 7.13 15.07
N GLY A 529 -32.93 7.86 15.20
CA GLY A 529 -31.70 7.34 15.78
C GLY A 529 -30.89 8.41 16.50
N GLY A 530 -29.83 7.99 17.14
CA GLY A 530 -28.91 8.89 17.78
C GLY A 530 -27.55 8.25 18.04
N THR A 531 -26.57 9.09 18.19
CA THR A 531 -25.17 8.71 18.42
C THR A 531 -24.63 9.44 19.63
N LEU A 532 -23.95 8.72 20.51
CA LEU A 532 -23.19 9.24 21.63
C LEU A 532 -21.74 8.74 21.46
N MET A 533 -20.78 9.65 21.50
CA MET A 533 -19.36 9.29 21.39
C MET A 533 -18.53 10.10 22.38
N SER A 534 -17.67 9.45 23.12
CA SER A 534 -16.72 10.07 24.02
C SER A 534 -15.30 9.73 23.59
N LEU A 535 -14.46 10.73 23.45
CA LEU A 535 -13.04 10.60 23.24
C LEU A 535 -12.29 11.15 24.45
N SER A 536 -11.55 10.30 25.14
CA SER A 536 -10.74 10.69 26.30
C SER A 536 -9.27 10.35 26.05
N GLU A 537 -8.41 11.31 26.27
CA GLU A 537 -6.96 11.20 26.12
C GLU A 537 -6.27 11.32 27.49
N LYS A 538 -5.32 10.41 27.75
CA LYS A 538 -4.50 10.47 28.96
C LYS A 538 -3.24 11.31 28.69
N PRO A 539 -2.95 12.35 29.50
CA PRO A 539 -1.73 13.11 29.39
C PRO A 539 -0.51 12.25 29.76
N LEU A 540 0.61 12.47 29.09
CA LEU A 540 1.90 11.85 29.42
C LEU A 540 2.58 12.59 30.58
N THR A 541 2.36 13.88 30.66
CA THR A 541 2.96 14.78 31.66
C THR A 541 1.86 15.60 32.33
N THR A 542 2.12 16.03 33.56
CA THR A 542 1.20 16.92 34.28
C THR A 542 1.28 18.38 33.80
N LYS A 543 2.41 18.77 33.17
CA LYS A 543 2.62 20.02 32.45
C LYS A 543 2.35 19.76 30.98
N VAL A 544 1.38 20.44 30.40
CA VAL A 544 0.95 20.26 29.02
C VAL A 544 1.26 21.51 28.23
N ASP A 545 1.90 21.34 27.08
CA ASP A 545 2.22 22.43 26.17
C ASP A 545 0.96 22.96 25.49
N MET A 546 0.95 24.27 25.22
CA MET A 546 -0.12 24.91 24.49
C MET A 546 -0.28 24.29 23.09
N GLY A 547 -1.49 23.83 22.77
CA GLY A 547 -1.81 23.11 21.52
C GLY A 547 -1.65 21.58 21.58
N SER A 548 -1.13 21.05 22.70
CA SER A 548 -1.01 19.59 22.95
C SER A 548 -1.88 19.13 24.12
N GLU A 549 -2.91 19.91 24.47
CA GLU A 549 -3.79 19.60 25.57
C GLU A 549 -4.53 18.27 25.33
N PRO A 550 -4.56 17.38 26.34
CA PRO A 550 -5.23 16.09 26.22
C PRO A 550 -6.75 16.29 26.14
N LEU A 551 -7.35 15.75 25.10
CA LEU A 551 -8.77 15.90 24.79
C LEU A 551 -9.65 15.05 25.70
N ASN A 552 -10.79 15.61 26.11
CA ASN A 552 -11.88 14.88 26.76
C ASN A 552 -13.21 15.38 26.19
N ASN A 553 -13.48 14.98 24.94
CA ASN A 553 -14.60 15.46 24.18
C ASN A 553 -15.78 14.50 24.26
N PHE A 554 -16.98 15.07 24.39
CA PHE A 554 -18.24 14.35 24.30
C PHE A 554 -19.05 14.86 23.11
N LEU A 555 -19.39 13.96 22.19
CA LEU A 555 -20.15 14.26 20.98
C LEU A 555 -21.46 13.48 21.03
N TRP A 556 -22.58 14.18 20.84
CA TRP A 556 -23.88 13.55 20.79
C TRP A 556 -24.77 14.16 19.73
N GLY A 557 -25.71 13.37 19.23
CA GLY A 557 -26.63 13.85 18.22
C GLY A 557 -27.76 12.89 17.94
N PHE A 558 -28.73 13.40 17.19
CA PHE A 558 -29.89 12.64 16.74
C PHE A 558 -30.05 12.79 15.23
N ASN A 559 -30.60 11.76 14.62
CA ASN A 559 -30.94 11.75 13.21
C ASN A 559 -32.34 11.18 13.01
N MET A 560 -33.08 11.74 12.06
CA MET A 560 -34.43 11.34 11.73
C MET A 560 -34.59 11.28 10.22
N SER A 561 -35.24 10.23 9.75
CA SER A 561 -35.65 10.14 8.34
C SER A 561 -37.10 9.69 8.24
N TRP A 562 -37.86 10.41 7.44
CA TRP A 562 -39.24 10.09 7.13
C TRP A 562 -39.46 10.17 5.62
N LYS A 563 -40.03 9.14 5.05
CA LYS A 563 -40.36 9.08 3.64
C LYS A 563 -41.75 8.47 3.49
N LYS A 564 -42.65 9.17 2.85
CA LYS A 564 -44.04 8.71 2.63
C LYS A 564 -44.46 8.92 1.21
N GLN A 565 -45.11 7.91 0.63
CA GLN A 565 -45.84 8.07 -0.60
C GLN A 565 -47.22 8.68 -0.28
N SER A 566 -47.61 9.69 -1.05
CA SER A 566 -48.84 10.44 -0.83
C SER A 566 -49.65 10.59 -2.13
N GLN A 567 -50.75 9.85 -2.22
CA GLN A 567 -51.67 9.98 -3.31
C GLN A 567 -52.34 11.38 -3.34
N TRP A 568 -52.53 11.98 -2.17
CA TRP A 568 -53.07 13.34 -2.05
C TRP A 568 -52.16 14.35 -2.76
N LEU A 569 -50.86 14.19 -2.65
CA LEU A 569 -49.91 15.06 -3.33
C LEU A 569 -49.93 14.86 -4.84
N THR A 570 -50.09 13.64 -5.29
CA THR A 570 -50.25 13.30 -6.71
C THR A 570 -51.50 13.97 -7.28
N ASN A 571 -52.60 13.89 -6.55
CA ASN A 571 -53.87 14.54 -6.95
C ASN A 571 -53.76 16.05 -7.01
N ILE A 572 -52.96 16.71 -6.16
CA ILE A 572 -52.71 18.17 -6.25
C ILE A 572 -51.87 18.49 -7.50
N ILE A 573 -50.88 17.69 -7.81
CA ILE A 573 -50.01 17.87 -9.00
C ILE A 573 -50.80 17.68 -10.26
N ASP A 574 -51.75 16.72 -10.31
CA ASP A 574 -52.63 16.46 -11.43
C ASP A 574 -53.67 17.60 -11.68
N LEU A 575 -53.85 18.50 -10.70
CA LEU A 575 -54.65 19.71 -10.93
C LEU A 575 -53.92 20.77 -11.77
N LEU A 576 -52.61 20.61 -11.97
CA LEU A 576 -51.86 21.54 -12.83
C LEU A 576 -52.08 21.19 -14.31
N PRO A 577 -52.49 22.17 -15.15
CA PRO A 577 -52.70 21.92 -16.57
C PRO A 577 -51.40 21.45 -17.24
N LEU A 578 -51.48 20.42 -18.07
CA LEU A 578 -50.37 19.80 -18.81
C LEU A 578 -49.53 18.74 -18.04
N ILE A 579 -49.86 18.43 -16.81
CA ILE A 579 -49.17 17.39 -16.05
C ILE A 579 -50.17 16.28 -15.73
N SER A 580 -49.81 15.04 -16.02
CA SER A 580 -50.56 13.84 -15.64
C SER A 580 -49.60 12.87 -14.95
N CYS A 581 -49.76 12.64 -13.66
CA CYS A 581 -48.93 11.76 -12.87
C CYS A 581 -49.69 10.46 -12.59
N THR A 582 -49.17 9.34 -13.10
CA THR A 582 -49.71 7.99 -12.85
C THR A 582 -49.13 7.32 -11.62
N GLU A 583 -47.94 7.74 -11.18
CA GLU A 583 -47.22 7.19 -10.01
C GLU A 583 -47.43 8.03 -8.76
N PRO A 584 -47.57 7.39 -7.59
CA PRO A 584 -47.74 8.13 -6.33
C PRO A 584 -46.52 9.04 -6.01
N SER A 585 -46.79 10.30 -5.76
CA SER A 585 -45.76 11.25 -5.36
C SER A 585 -45.18 10.91 -3.99
N SER A 586 -43.89 11.09 -3.81
CA SER A 586 -43.20 10.83 -2.52
C SER A 586 -42.75 12.12 -1.88
N ILE A 587 -42.93 12.20 -0.58
CA ILE A 587 -42.33 13.21 0.30
C ILE A 587 -41.24 12.54 1.13
N SER A 588 -40.05 13.14 1.18
CA SER A 588 -39.00 12.73 2.08
C SER A 588 -38.55 13.90 2.94
N PHE A 589 -38.39 13.64 4.21
CA PHE A 589 -37.86 14.60 5.18
C PHE A 589 -36.76 13.95 5.99
N SER A 590 -35.59 14.60 6.08
CA SER A 590 -34.49 14.18 6.92
C SER A 590 -34.02 15.35 7.77
N ALA A 591 -33.74 15.08 9.04
CA ALA A 591 -33.21 16.07 9.97
C ALA A 591 -32.11 15.45 10.83
N GLU A 592 -31.06 16.21 11.06
CA GLU A 592 -29.95 15.83 11.92
C GLU A 592 -29.59 16.96 12.85
N PHE A 593 -29.19 16.59 14.05
CA PHE A 593 -28.66 17.50 15.05
C PHE A 593 -27.44 16.87 15.70
N ALA A 594 -26.35 17.65 15.86
CA ALA A 594 -25.16 17.21 16.56
C ALA A 594 -24.61 18.33 17.43
N ARG A 595 -24.10 17.97 18.62
CA ARG A 595 -23.43 18.86 19.54
C ARG A 595 -22.15 18.26 20.05
N LEU A 596 -21.07 19.03 19.98
CA LEU A 596 -19.77 18.70 20.54
C LEU A 596 -19.59 19.49 21.85
N GLU A 597 -19.33 18.77 22.93
CA GLU A 597 -18.89 19.31 24.21
C GLU A 597 -17.39 19.07 24.34
N ALA A 598 -16.61 20.11 24.09
CA ALA A 598 -15.17 20.07 24.20
C ALA A 598 -14.75 20.17 25.67
N GLY A 599 -13.74 19.38 26.05
CA GLY A 599 -13.17 19.39 27.38
C GLY A 599 -11.72 18.97 27.38
N THR A 600 -11.07 19.16 28.51
CA THR A 600 -9.70 18.70 28.76
C THR A 600 -9.70 17.58 29.81
N SER A 601 -8.65 16.78 29.83
CA SER A 601 -8.53 15.69 30.79
C SER A 601 -8.41 16.21 32.21
N LYS A 602 -9.19 15.63 33.13
CA LYS A 602 -9.16 15.96 34.56
C LYS A 602 -7.86 15.53 35.26
N GLU A 603 -7.02 14.77 34.60
CA GLU A 603 -5.71 14.33 35.11
C GLU A 603 -4.64 15.41 35.02
N VAL A 604 -4.90 16.49 34.24
CA VAL A 604 -4.06 17.69 34.22
C VAL A 604 -4.34 18.51 35.49
N GLN A 605 -3.35 18.70 36.33
CA GLN A 605 -3.50 19.32 37.64
C GLN A 605 -3.79 20.82 37.62
N SER A 606 -3.66 21.50 36.46
CA SER A 606 -3.99 22.90 36.26
C SER A 606 -4.82 23.09 35.01
N GLU A 607 -5.75 24.01 35.02
CA GLU A 607 -6.53 24.43 33.83
C GLU A 607 -5.69 25.27 32.84
N ALA A 608 -4.38 25.29 33.00
CA ALA A 608 -3.45 26.08 32.22
C ALA A 608 -2.56 25.17 31.37
N SER A 609 -2.37 25.55 30.10
CA SER A 609 -1.30 25.01 29.24
C SER A 609 -0.09 25.95 29.28
N TYR A 610 1.07 25.38 29.04
CA TYR A 610 2.34 26.08 29.06
C TYR A 610 2.76 26.46 27.66
N ILE A 611 3.14 27.70 27.44
CA ILE A 611 4.03 28.12 26.37
C ILE A 611 5.42 27.83 26.93
N ASP A 612 6.25 27.11 26.19
CA ASP A 612 7.61 26.69 26.55
C ASP A 612 8.23 27.56 27.66
N ASP A 613 8.64 26.94 28.75
CA ASP A 613 9.32 27.64 29.88
C ASP A 613 10.81 27.84 29.62
N PHE A 614 11.31 27.44 28.46
CA PHE A 614 12.72 27.50 28.03
C PHE A 614 13.70 26.70 28.92
N GLU A 615 13.19 25.87 29.84
CA GLU A 615 14.05 25.04 30.71
C GLU A 615 14.87 24.02 29.94
N ASN A 616 14.41 23.56 28.77
CA ASN A 616 15.10 22.61 27.91
C ASN A 616 15.46 23.16 26.53
N THR A 617 15.38 24.46 26.32
CA THR A 617 15.86 25.10 25.09
C THR A 617 17.37 25.21 25.12
N GLU A 618 18.04 24.17 24.74
CA GLU A 618 19.47 24.16 24.50
C GLU A 618 19.72 24.25 22.98
N ASN A 619 20.34 25.35 22.54
CA ASN A 619 20.97 25.42 21.23
C ASN A 619 22.37 24.81 21.31
N GLY A 620 22.43 23.51 21.59
CA GLY A 620 23.67 22.76 21.62
C GLY A 620 24.13 22.39 20.23
N ILE A 621 25.40 22.57 19.94
CA ILE A 621 26.03 21.90 18.80
C ILE A 621 26.41 20.51 19.29
N ASP A 622 25.75 19.48 18.79
CA ASP A 622 26.10 18.10 19.12
C ASP A 622 27.46 17.74 18.53
N ILE A 623 28.44 17.60 19.39
CA ILE A 623 29.79 17.16 19.01
C ILE A 623 30.02 15.67 19.31
N SER A 624 28.99 14.95 19.75
CA SER A 624 29.10 13.52 20.09
C SER A 624 28.94 12.62 18.88
N SER A 625 28.32 13.12 17.78
CA SER A 625 28.08 12.34 16.58
C SER A 625 29.37 12.05 15.81
N PRO A 626 29.72 10.77 15.55
CA PRO A 626 30.90 10.42 14.77
C PRO A 626 30.99 11.07 13.39
N SER A 627 29.86 11.30 12.76
CA SER A 627 29.77 11.90 11.42
C SER A 627 30.17 13.37 11.36
N GLN A 628 30.25 14.05 12.50
CA GLN A 628 30.60 15.48 12.59
C GLN A 628 32.07 15.71 12.81
N TRP A 629 32.82 14.66 13.17
CA TRP A 629 34.24 14.77 13.42
C TRP A 629 35.06 14.43 12.19
N MET A 630 35.83 15.40 11.72
CA MET A 630 36.74 15.26 10.57
C MET A 630 38.09 15.88 10.93
N LEU A 631 39.17 15.33 10.37
CA LEU A 631 40.48 15.98 10.45
C LEU A 631 40.44 17.29 9.64
N ALA A 632 40.75 18.39 10.31
CA ALA A 632 40.83 19.69 9.65
C ALA A 632 42.02 19.74 8.67
N SER A 633 41.97 20.68 7.73
CA SER A 633 43.15 21.03 6.92
C SER A 633 44.29 21.55 7.81
N LEU A 634 45.51 21.43 7.34
CA LEU A 634 46.64 22.03 8.02
C LEU A 634 46.50 23.55 8.13
N PRO A 635 46.79 24.19 9.28
CA PRO A 635 46.80 25.64 9.40
C PRO A 635 47.77 26.28 8.39
N HIS A 636 47.39 27.42 7.84
CA HIS A 636 48.23 28.15 6.93
C HIS A 636 49.55 28.51 7.54
N GLY A 637 50.64 28.26 6.86
CA GLY A 637 52.02 28.53 7.35
C GLY A 637 52.73 27.33 7.99
N MET A 638 52.00 26.21 8.24
CA MET A 638 52.67 24.95 8.62
C MET A 638 53.33 24.28 7.40
N GLN A 639 54.31 23.45 7.67
CA GLN A 639 54.96 22.66 6.62
C GLN A 639 53.93 21.81 5.91
N TYR A 640 54.02 21.81 4.57
CA TYR A 640 53.07 21.13 3.67
C TYR A 640 51.63 21.72 3.60
N SER A 641 51.36 22.85 4.25
CA SER A 641 49.98 23.45 4.22
C SER A 641 49.55 23.99 2.88
N ASN A 642 50.48 24.27 1.99
CA ASN A 642 50.26 24.84 0.67
C ASN A 642 50.08 23.75 -0.44
N LEU A 643 50.20 22.47 -0.08
CA LEU A 643 50.07 21.39 -1.03
C LEU A 643 48.57 21.08 -1.27
N SER A 644 48.17 21.01 -2.53
CA SER A 644 46.79 20.63 -2.93
C SER A 644 46.79 19.16 -3.37
N ASN A 645 45.91 18.35 -2.80
CA ASN A 645 45.72 16.94 -3.15
C ASN A 645 47.00 16.09 -3.10
N ASP A 646 47.83 16.38 -2.12
CA ASP A 646 49.11 15.70 -1.90
C ASP A 646 49.11 14.98 -0.53
N ILE A 647 49.53 13.72 -0.52
CA ILE A 647 49.54 12.87 0.70
C ILE A 647 50.43 13.46 1.80
N ARG A 648 51.46 14.21 1.46
CA ARG A 648 52.34 14.90 2.40
C ARG A 648 51.63 15.86 3.35
N THR A 649 50.45 16.34 2.97
CA THR A 649 49.59 17.12 3.88
C THR A 649 49.16 16.33 5.10
N GLY A 650 49.17 14.99 5.03
CA GLY A 650 48.83 14.09 6.10
C GLY A 650 50.00 13.79 7.07
N TYR A 651 51.26 14.11 6.72
CA TYR A 651 52.44 13.73 7.54
C TYR A 651 52.41 14.31 8.95
N ASN A 652 51.85 15.50 9.12
CA ASN A 652 51.78 16.18 10.43
C ASN A 652 50.38 16.13 11.06
N ARG A 653 49.55 15.19 10.62
CA ARG A 653 48.18 15.04 11.13
C ARG A 653 48.09 13.88 12.13
N ALA A 654 47.22 14.05 13.12
CA ALA A 654 46.86 12.98 14.05
C ALA A 654 45.97 11.95 13.32
N ARG A 655 45.87 10.77 13.89
CA ARG A 655 44.87 9.77 13.51
C ARG A 655 43.64 9.94 14.41
N ILE A 656 42.46 9.98 13.82
CA ILE A 656 41.19 10.03 14.52
C ILE A 656 40.34 8.82 14.14
N SER A 657 39.74 8.16 15.10
CA SER A 657 38.81 7.06 14.87
C SER A 657 37.66 7.09 15.87
N TRP A 658 36.47 6.92 15.38
CA TRP A 658 35.26 6.68 16.16
C TRP A 658 34.90 5.19 16.10
N TYR A 659 34.56 4.60 17.22
CA TYR A 659 34.09 3.22 17.27
C TYR A 659 33.21 2.98 18.50
N VAL A 660 32.45 1.91 18.45
CA VAL A 660 31.65 1.35 19.54
C VAL A 660 32.22 -0.01 19.88
N ILE A 661 32.51 -0.26 21.15
CA ILE A 661 32.94 -1.60 21.56
C ILE A 661 31.72 -2.49 21.66
N ASP A 662 31.69 -3.55 20.84
CA ASP A 662 30.58 -4.51 20.86
C ASP A 662 30.68 -5.42 22.08
N PRO A 663 29.65 -5.45 22.95
CA PRO A 663 29.63 -6.28 24.15
C PRO A 663 29.85 -7.79 23.90
N LEU A 664 29.58 -8.27 22.69
CA LEU A 664 29.80 -9.68 22.33
C LEU A 664 31.27 -10.10 22.41
N PHE A 665 32.22 -9.15 22.23
CA PHE A 665 33.66 -9.38 22.29
C PHE A 665 34.28 -9.13 23.69
N THR A 666 33.51 -8.60 24.63
CA THR A 666 33.97 -8.21 25.96
C THR A 666 33.29 -8.99 27.08
N ARG A 667 32.20 -9.69 26.83
CA ARG A 667 31.47 -10.48 27.83
C ARG A 667 32.13 -11.82 28.10
N ARG A 668 32.30 -12.13 29.38
CA ARG A 668 32.89 -13.39 29.83
C ARG A 668 32.12 -14.64 29.37
N SER A 669 30.79 -14.50 29.20
CA SER A 669 29.90 -15.57 28.71
C SER A 669 29.91 -15.72 27.19
N SER A 670 30.43 -14.78 26.44
CA SER A 670 30.46 -14.81 24.98
C SER A 670 31.52 -15.76 24.45
N SER A 671 31.19 -16.59 23.46
CA SER A 671 32.18 -17.43 22.74
C SER A 671 33.14 -16.61 21.87
N LEU A 672 32.73 -15.39 21.49
CA LEU A 672 33.50 -14.48 20.64
C LEU A 672 34.57 -13.70 21.41
N THR A 673 34.46 -13.61 22.72
CA THR A 673 35.48 -12.91 23.54
C THR A 673 36.78 -13.70 23.49
N PRO A 674 37.93 -13.06 23.13
CA PRO A 674 39.24 -13.71 23.10
C PRO A 674 39.63 -14.31 24.46
N ALA A 675 40.29 -15.47 24.44
CA ALA A 675 40.61 -16.22 25.66
C ALA A 675 41.48 -15.44 26.64
N HIS A 676 42.43 -14.64 26.15
CA HIS A 676 43.30 -13.82 26.97
C HIS A 676 42.56 -12.69 27.70
N ILE A 677 41.54 -12.10 27.06
CA ILE A 677 40.67 -11.10 27.69
C ILE A 677 39.74 -11.78 28.70
N LYS A 678 39.16 -12.95 28.34
CA LYS A 678 38.26 -13.70 29.24
C LYS A 678 38.88 -14.10 30.57
N SER A 679 40.16 -14.40 30.56
CA SER A 679 40.91 -14.84 31.73
C SER A 679 41.46 -13.69 32.59
N ASP A 680 41.49 -12.47 32.08
CA ASP A 680 42.06 -11.30 32.72
C ASP A 680 40.97 -10.32 33.16
N MET A 681 40.76 -10.21 34.47
CA MET A 681 39.75 -9.30 35.04
C MET A 681 40.13 -7.82 34.90
N GLU A 682 41.40 -7.49 34.83
CA GLU A 682 41.86 -6.14 34.60
C GLU A 682 41.54 -5.69 33.18
N GLN A 683 41.76 -6.57 32.20
CA GLN A 683 41.36 -6.32 30.81
C GLN A 683 39.85 -6.16 30.66
N LEU A 684 39.06 -7.03 31.29
CA LEU A 684 37.58 -6.94 31.23
C LEU A 684 37.01 -5.68 31.87
N SER A 685 37.73 -5.05 32.78
CA SER A 685 37.35 -3.78 33.44
C SER A 685 37.92 -2.54 32.73
N ASN A 686 38.83 -2.72 31.78
CA ASN A 686 39.49 -1.62 31.09
C ASN A 686 38.60 -1.05 29.97
N HIS A 687 38.38 0.26 29.96
CA HIS A 687 37.57 0.96 28.96
C HIS A 687 38.17 0.94 27.54
N TYR A 688 39.41 0.55 27.35
CA TYR A 688 39.96 0.27 26.01
C TYR A 688 39.49 -1.06 25.44
N VAL A 689 38.98 -1.96 26.28
CA VAL A 689 38.56 -3.31 25.89
C VAL A 689 37.06 -3.49 26.01
N ARG A 690 36.42 -2.94 27.04
CA ARG A 690 34.99 -3.06 27.26
C ARG A 690 34.21 -1.80 26.89
N GLU A 691 32.97 -1.97 26.63
CA GLU A 691 32.02 -0.89 26.42
C GLU A 691 31.91 0.05 27.61
N VAL A 692 31.64 1.33 27.35
CA VAL A 692 31.38 2.36 28.36
C VAL A 692 29.89 2.67 28.37
N TYR A 693 29.26 2.53 29.52
CA TYR A 693 27.87 2.85 29.70
C TYR A 693 27.69 4.32 30.07
N GLU A 694 26.70 4.97 29.48
CA GLU A 694 26.39 6.38 29.75
C GLU A 694 26.16 6.63 31.24
N ARG A 695 25.53 5.68 31.93
CA ARG A 695 25.24 5.73 33.37
C ARG A 695 26.51 5.76 34.24
N GLU A 696 27.65 5.28 33.74
CA GLU A 696 28.92 5.36 34.44
C GLU A 696 29.49 6.79 34.51
N LEU A 697 29.24 7.58 33.46
CA LEU A 697 29.67 8.96 33.36
C LEU A 697 28.60 9.94 33.88
N TYR A 698 27.34 9.60 33.66
CA TYR A 698 26.20 10.44 34.01
C TYR A 698 25.17 9.67 34.86
N PRO A 699 25.50 9.38 36.14
CA PRO A 699 24.65 8.52 36.98
C PRO A 699 23.25 9.08 37.28
N ASN A 700 23.09 10.39 37.15
CA ASN A 700 21.82 11.10 37.41
C ASN A 700 21.01 11.38 36.15
N LYS A 701 21.47 10.96 34.98
CA LYS A 701 20.73 11.12 33.74
C LYS A 701 19.64 10.04 33.65
N GLU A 702 18.39 10.46 33.48
CA GLU A 702 17.29 9.54 33.19
C GLU A 702 17.43 8.99 31.76
N SER A 703 17.57 7.68 31.64
CA SER A 703 17.62 7.03 30.31
C SER A 703 16.22 6.81 29.75
N THR A 704 15.99 7.23 28.52
CA THR A 704 14.76 6.95 27.78
C THR A 704 14.64 5.45 27.50
N TYR A 705 13.46 4.88 27.66
CA TYR A 705 13.24 3.45 27.48
C TYR A 705 13.55 3.05 26.01
N GLY A 706 14.53 2.18 25.81
CA GLY A 706 14.91 1.67 24.48
C GLY A 706 16.16 2.30 23.86
N GLU A 707 16.79 3.30 24.48
CA GLU A 707 18.07 3.83 24.01
C GLU A 707 19.25 2.96 24.43
N SER A 708 20.24 2.85 23.52
CA SER A 708 21.51 2.18 23.82
C SER A 708 22.24 2.96 24.89
N SER A 709 22.50 2.32 26.00
CA SER A 709 23.26 2.94 27.12
C SER A 709 24.77 2.94 26.91
N THR A 710 25.26 2.47 25.75
CA THR A 710 26.70 2.42 25.44
C THR A 710 27.13 3.64 24.65
N LEU A 711 28.28 4.22 25.02
CA LEU A 711 28.85 5.40 24.37
C LEU A 711 29.82 5.02 23.25
N SER A 712 29.84 5.83 22.20
CA SER A 712 30.91 5.79 21.19
C SER A 712 32.18 6.36 21.74
N LEU A 713 33.30 5.74 21.40
CA LEU A 713 34.64 6.17 21.80
C LEU A 713 35.26 6.98 20.67
N LEU A 714 35.87 8.12 21.02
CA LEU A 714 36.74 8.90 20.16
C LEU A 714 38.19 8.63 20.54
N ASN A 715 38.95 8.06 19.63
CA ASN A 715 40.37 7.83 19.79
C ASN A 715 41.14 8.82 18.92
N ILE A 716 42.00 9.62 19.56
CA ILE A 716 42.92 10.55 18.91
C ILE A 716 44.34 10.08 19.18
N THR A 717 45.01 9.64 18.13
CA THR A 717 46.41 9.22 18.20
C THR A 717 47.29 10.25 17.49
N TYR A 718 48.29 10.73 18.16
CA TYR A 718 49.27 11.66 17.60
C TYR A 718 50.68 11.16 17.82
N TYR A 719 51.55 11.58 16.94
CA TYR A 719 52.94 11.11 16.88
C TYR A 719 53.87 12.33 17.03
N PRO A 720 54.39 12.60 18.26
CA PRO A 720 55.17 13.83 18.52
C PRO A 720 56.55 13.84 17.82
N ASP A 721 57.13 12.68 17.64
CA ASP A 721 58.48 12.52 17.11
C ASP A 721 58.52 11.76 15.77
N GLU A 722 57.37 11.41 15.22
CA GLU A 722 57.23 10.60 14.02
C GLU A 722 56.23 11.26 13.08
N ARG A 723 56.27 10.89 11.81
CA ARG A 723 55.25 11.33 10.82
C ARG A 723 53.91 10.62 11.09
N GLY A 724 52.84 11.31 10.77
CA GLY A 724 51.49 10.81 11.00
C GLY A 724 51.09 9.63 10.11
N PRO A 725 49.82 9.17 10.18
CA PRO A 725 49.35 7.90 9.59
C PRO A 725 49.40 7.83 8.05
N TYR A 726 49.55 8.95 7.39
CA TYR A 726 49.72 9.01 5.93
C TYR A 726 51.16 9.03 5.46
N ASN A 727 52.08 8.58 6.31
CA ASN A 727 53.50 8.52 5.99
C ASN A 727 53.75 7.30 5.07
N LEU A 728 53.78 7.52 3.77
CA LEU A 728 54.19 6.56 2.74
C LEU A 728 55.61 6.90 2.23
N ASP A 729 56.36 7.69 2.96
CA ASP A 729 57.71 8.11 2.57
C ASP A 729 58.68 6.93 2.68
N THR A 730 59.38 6.66 1.59
CA THR A 730 60.44 5.66 1.48
C THR A 730 61.78 6.23 1.79
N ASP A 731 61.86 7.45 2.40
CA ASP A 731 63.12 8.09 2.75
C ASP A 731 63.88 7.27 3.77
N VAL A 732 65.18 7.05 3.53
CA VAL A 732 66.07 6.13 4.26
C VAL A 732 66.22 6.51 5.73
N ASP A 733 66.02 7.80 6.05
CA ASP A 733 66.15 8.35 7.42
C ASP A 733 64.89 8.07 8.28
N TYR A 734 63.86 7.53 7.70
CA TYR A 734 62.58 7.23 8.37
C TYR A 734 62.36 5.71 8.49
N GLU A 735 63.28 4.97 8.99
CA GLU A 735 63.33 3.51 9.24
C GLU A 735 62.07 2.70 8.88
N GLY A 736 61.33 3.09 7.86
CA GLY A 736 60.22 2.33 7.27
C GLY A 736 59.23 1.68 8.26
N LYS A 737 59.09 2.21 9.48
CA LYS A 737 58.04 1.78 10.39
C LYS A 737 56.70 2.25 9.87
N LEU A 738 55.98 1.34 9.24
CA LEU A 738 54.56 1.45 9.08
C LEU A 738 53.97 1.61 10.48
N ASN A 739 53.48 2.80 10.80
CA ASN A 739 52.71 2.99 11.99
C ASN A 739 51.39 2.23 11.83
N ASP A 740 51.24 1.12 12.56
CA ASP A 740 50.03 0.33 12.67
C ASP A 740 48.86 1.14 13.26
#